data_9c9af7b5955023a72a8588627287a517
#
_entry.id   9c9af7b5955023a72a8588627287a517
#
_cell.length_a   1.000
_cell.length_b   1.000
_cell.length_c   1.000
_cell.angle_alpha   90.00
_cell.angle_beta   90.00
_cell.angle_gamma   90.00
#
_symmetry.space_group_name_H-M   'P 1'
#
loop_
_entity.id
_entity.type
_entity.pdbx_description
1 polymer ?
#
loop_
_entity_poly.entity_id
_entity_poly.type
_entity_poly.pdbx_seq_one_letter_code
_entity_poly.pdbx_strand_id
1 'polypeptide(L)'
;MSLGLLAVLALSSCADDKFSEYRTDMTKDLKEYQYLNNYEPLKKYVEDMKSAGKCNPDFKLGIALSASDFAEQGVVYCLAGSNFEEMTAGNAMKYASCVDNKGVMDFGNVTNFVSNAKEAGLTIYGHTLAWHSQQNNKYLNGLIKDKDLPPDPNGGNKYLEITCGDAGANPWDKQINYKLPTPLIKGDKYVMSVKVKASDGGSFAAWPIWDASDNKNQWGGSNDVQYMASYDMVSDYTTLSWEFTASFPIDKLQFVFGKSGGTICCDDFSLIKEGSDENLIVNGDFAEESSKGWGQTGCTIKVNSSAASVEVENEVSTQTYTDGPFPFFAMGCEPPVKNGAIHFEPFGQWAQFFISPGSNNSLKEGNYVLYLDMTASTNASGVQLSIQNGWGGSAQCVKVPVPVKEGRHTVKLSIPGIEGGNYDVILQPQTADVILDVHSLIICQVKKMNSIPLTDEEKKDVLTTAMGTWIDGMMAACDGYVTSWDVVNEALSGADKDGDGKYDLQSATRGNVSADDAKNNFYWQDYLGDIDYVRTAVAAARKSFAAHNGDPEKLKLFINDYNLESDWDDNGKLKSLIQWIHDWEADGVTKIDGIASQMHISCYADPKTQEKKKNHIVKMLELMKESGKLCKISELDMGYVDAAGNKVTYDQVTEEQHKEMRDLYTFVLQKYFEIIPIDKQYGITQWCATDSPKDSGWRKGEPTGLWDLNYLRKHTYAGFAVGLGAPEYWKEAK
;
A
#
# COMPACT_ATOMS: atom_id res chain seq x y z
N MET A 1 -20.87 -61.38 -20.90
CA MET A 1 -22.03 -60.52 -20.50
C MET A 1 -22.01 -60.05 -19.05
N SER A 2 -21.13 -60.53 -18.18
CA SER A 2 -21.14 -60.13 -16.72
C SER A 2 -20.29 -58.91 -16.39
N LEU A 3 -19.33 -58.52 -17.20
CA LEU A 3 -18.49 -57.32 -16.93
C LEU A 3 -19.18 -55.98 -17.28
N GLY A 4 -20.09 -56.00 -18.28
CA GLY A 4 -20.81 -54.79 -18.67
C GLY A 4 -21.87 -54.33 -17.66
N LEU A 5 -22.47 -55.29 -16.92
CA LEU A 5 -23.49 -55.00 -15.92
C LEU A 5 -22.89 -54.44 -14.62
N LEU A 6 -21.66 -54.86 -14.27
CA LEU A 6 -20.95 -54.29 -13.10
C LEU A 6 -20.48 -52.85 -13.32
N ALA A 7 -20.08 -52.49 -14.52
CA ALA A 7 -19.67 -51.14 -14.86
C ALA A 7 -20.83 -50.13 -14.84
N VAL A 8 -22.04 -50.57 -15.28
CA VAL A 8 -23.25 -49.72 -15.22
C VAL A 8 -23.74 -49.53 -13.81
N LEU A 9 -23.62 -50.53 -12.94
CA LEU A 9 -23.98 -50.41 -11.50
C LEU A 9 -22.98 -49.53 -10.74
N ALA A 10 -21.68 -49.51 -11.10
CA ALA A 10 -20.71 -48.65 -10.47
C ALA A 10 -20.89 -47.16 -10.86
N LEU A 11 -21.33 -46.89 -12.09
CA LEU A 11 -21.63 -45.51 -12.55
C LEU A 11 -22.94 -44.97 -11.96
N SER A 12 -23.93 -45.81 -11.72
CA SER A 12 -25.17 -45.40 -11.03
C SER A 12 -24.97 -45.16 -9.53
N SER A 13 -24.04 -45.87 -8.89
CA SER A 13 -23.70 -45.65 -7.47
C SER A 13 -22.98 -44.32 -7.24
N CYS A 14 -22.08 -43.90 -8.15
CA CYS A 14 -21.38 -42.59 -8.06
C CYS A 14 -22.34 -41.41 -8.34
N ALA A 15 -23.41 -41.60 -9.10
CA ALA A 15 -24.41 -40.57 -9.34
C ALA A 15 -25.38 -40.40 -8.15
N ASP A 16 -25.71 -41.49 -7.46
CA ASP A 16 -26.60 -41.46 -6.30
C ASP A 16 -25.97 -40.79 -5.07
N ASP A 17 -24.66 -40.94 -4.84
CA ASP A 17 -23.97 -40.30 -3.72
C ASP A 17 -23.88 -38.78 -3.88
N LYS A 18 -23.73 -38.29 -5.10
CA LYS A 18 -23.76 -36.86 -5.38
C LYS A 18 -25.16 -36.24 -5.23
N PHE A 19 -26.20 -36.96 -5.57
CA PHE A 19 -27.56 -36.49 -5.40
C PHE A 19 -28.05 -36.57 -3.94
N SER A 20 -27.46 -37.40 -3.10
CA SER A 20 -27.86 -37.49 -1.68
C SER A 20 -27.30 -36.30 -0.86
N GLU A 21 -26.15 -35.74 -1.23
CA GLU A 21 -25.60 -34.51 -0.61
C GLU A 21 -26.44 -33.26 -0.93
N TYR A 22 -27.07 -33.19 -2.09
CA TYR A 22 -27.97 -32.11 -2.47
C TYR A 22 -29.34 -32.14 -1.82
N ARG A 23 -29.68 -33.20 -1.08
CA ARG A 23 -31.00 -33.43 -0.46
C ARG A 23 -31.06 -33.06 1.03
N THR A 24 -30.00 -32.48 1.59
CA THR A 24 -29.92 -32.30 3.06
C THR A 24 -30.73 -31.12 3.60
N ASP A 25 -31.23 -30.23 2.76
CA ASP A 25 -32.14 -29.17 3.20
C ASP A 25 -33.60 -29.49 2.81
N MET A 26 -34.16 -30.50 3.45
CA MET A 26 -35.57 -30.91 3.30
C MET A 26 -36.56 -29.95 3.96
N THR A 27 -36.06 -28.83 4.53
CA THR A 27 -36.92 -27.86 5.24
C THR A 27 -37.51 -26.82 4.27
N LYS A 28 -37.01 -26.72 3.04
CA LYS A 28 -37.52 -25.76 2.04
C LYS A 28 -38.68 -26.37 1.25
N ASP A 29 -39.80 -25.65 1.15
CA ASP A 29 -40.88 -26.04 0.27
C ASP A 29 -40.45 -25.87 -1.20
N LEU A 30 -40.11 -26.97 -1.85
CA LEU A 30 -39.69 -27.02 -3.24
C LEU A 30 -40.68 -26.34 -4.20
N LYS A 31 -41.96 -26.24 -3.85
CA LYS A 31 -42.97 -25.54 -4.65
C LYS A 31 -42.70 -24.07 -4.75
N GLU A 32 -42.13 -23.43 -3.72
CA GLU A 32 -41.77 -22.02 -3.74
C GLU A 32 -40.71 -21.69 -4.74
N TYR A 33 -39.87 -22.67 -5.16
CA TYR A 33 -38.80 -22.52 -6.12
C TYR A 33 -39.13 -23.00 -7.53
N GLN A 34 -40.27 -23.71 -7.74
CA GLN A 34 -40.60 -24.26 -9.06
C GLN A 34 -40.68 -23.21 -10.16
N TYR A 35 -41.16 -22.00 -9.86
CA TYR A 35 -41.28 -20.93 -10.83
C TYR A 35 -39.92 -20.46 -11.38
N LEU A 36 -38.80 -20.69 -10.66
CA LEU A 36 -37.46 -20.35 -11.11
C LEU A 36 -37.03 -21.14 -12.34
N ASN A 37 -37.62 -22.31 -12.55
CA ASN A 37 -37.36 -23.14 -13.73
C ASN A 37 -38.02 -22.58 -15.00
N ASN A 38 -38.95 -21.63 -14.89
CA ASN A 38 -39.60 -20.99 -16.03
C ASN A 38 -38.74 -19.90 -16.67
N TYR A 39 -37.67 -19.46 -15.98
CA TYR A 39 -36.77 -18.44 -16.51
C TYR A 39 -35.78 -19.02 -17.49
N GLU A 40 -35.61 -18.38 -18.63
CA GLU A 40 -34.53 -18.59 -19.57
C GLU A 40 -33.17 -18.13 -18.98
N PRO A 41 -32.05 -18.48 -19.59
CA PRO A 41 -30.76 -17.85 -19.26
C PRO A 41 -30.81 -16.32 -19.40
N LEU A 42 -30.15 -15.60 -18.49
CA LEU A 42 -30.25 -14.12 -18.37
C LEU A 42 -29.92 -13.39 -19.70
N LYS A 43 -28.90 -13.84 -20.44
CA LYS A 43 -28.52 -13.22 -21.72
C LYS A 43 -29.64 -13.25 -22.76
N LYS A 44 -30.55 -14.22 -22.68
CA LYS A 44 -31.67 -14.32 -23.61
C LYS A 44 -32.59 -13.10 -23.48
N TYR A 45 -32.87 -12.63 -22.30
CA TYR A 45 -33.66 -11.42 -22.08
C TYR A 45 -32.97 -10.16 -22.59
N VAL A 46 -31.62 -10.10 -22.47
CA VAL A 46 -30.84 -9.01 -23.07
C VAL A 46 -30.94 -9.02 -24.59
N GLU A 47 -30.82 -10.21 -25.23
CA GLU A 47 -31.00 -10.38 -26.67
C GLU A 47 -32.40 -9.90 -27.13
N ASP A 48 -33.43 -10.23 -26.36
CA ASP A 48 -34.81 -9.82 -26.66
C ASP A 48 -34.98 -8.29 -26.50
N MET A 49 -34.36 -7.69 -25.47
CA MET A 49 -34.34 -6.22 -25.31
C MET A 49 -33.61 -5.51 -26.45
N LYS A 50 -32.44 -6.02 -26.86
CA LYS A 50 -31.67 -5.49 -28.00
C LYS A 50 -32.51 -5.58 -29.30
N SER A 51 -33.12 -6.72 -29.53
CA SER A 51 -33.97 -6.98 -30.73
C SER A 51 -35.20 -6.07 -30.76
N ALA A 52 -35.74 -5.73 -29.58
CA ALA A 52 -36.89 -4.83 -29.45
C ALA A 52 -36.48 -3.33 -29.43
N GLY A 53 -35.20 -3.00 -29.54
CA GLY A 53 -34.68 -1.62 -29.42
C GLY A 53 -34.89 -0.97 -28.05
N LYS A 54 -34.98 -1.78 -26.98
CA LYS A 54 -35.21 -1.32 -25.62
C LYS A 54 -33.93 -1.12 -24.80
N CYS A 55 -32.79 -1.57 -25.30
CA CYS A 55 -31.47 -1.28 -24.72
C CYS A 55 -30.43 -1.07 -25.83
N ASN A 56 -29.27 -0.58 -25.43
CA ASN A 56 -28.15 -0.39 -26.35
C ASN A 56 -27.79 -1.74 -27.02
N PRO A 57 -27.63 -1.79 -28.37
CA PRO A 57 -27.18 -3.01 -29.04
C PRO A 57 -25.81 -3.52 -28.56
N ASP A 58 -24.95 -2.61 -28.05
CA ASP A 58 -23.65 -2.93 -27.48
C ASP A 58 -23.66 -3.16 -25.96
N PHE A 59 -24.83 -3.09 -25.32
CA PHE A 59 -24.97 -3.37 -23.89
C PHE A 59 -24.38 -4.72 -23.52
N LYS A 60 -23.69 -4.78 -22.37
CA LYS A 60 -23.04 -5.98 -21.87
C LYS A 60 -23.63 -6.41 -20.52
N LEU A 61 -24.14 -7.64 -20.50
CA LEU A 61 -24.46 -8.32 -19.25
C LEU A 61 -23.23 -9.11 -18.80
N GLY A 62 -22.65 -8.72 -17.65
CA GLY A 62 -21.38 -9.24 -17.16
C GLY A 62 -21.50 -10.06 -15.88
N ILE A 63 -20.47 -10.87 -15.63
CA ILE A 63 -20.26 -11.62 -14.39
C ILE A 63 -18.79 -11.51 -13.97
N ALA A 64 -18.53 -11.23 -12.68
CA ALA A 64 -17.21 -11.38 -12.13
C ALA A 64 -16.98 -12.83 -11.66
N LEU A 65 -15.78 -13.33 -11.92
CA LEU A 65 -15.42 -14.72 -11.63
C LEU A 65 -13.91 -14.90 -11.44
N SER A 66 -13.52 -16.05 -10.89
CA SER A 66 -12.14 -16.47 -10.86
C SER A 66 -11.70 -16.95 -12.26
N ALA A 67 -10.60 -16.39 -12.76
CA ALA A 67 -10.03 -16.80 -14.04
C ALA A 67 -9.60 -18.28 -14.05
N SER A 68 -9.11 -18.81 -12.90
CA SER A 68 -8.77 -20.21 -12.75
C SER A 68 -9.98 -21.12 -12.83
N ASP A 69 -11.06 -20.78 -12.11
CA ASP A 69 -12.29 -21.61 -12.09
C ASP A 69 -12.96 -21.63 -13.48
N PHE A 70 -12.86 -20.51 -14.20
CA PHE A 70 -13.33 -20.45 -15.58
C PHE A 70 -12.50 -21.34 -16.51
N ALA A 71 -11.17 -21.36 -16.32
CA ALA A 71 -10.26 -22.17 -17.13
C ALA A 71 -10.43 -23.68 -16.91
N GLU A 72 -11.00 -24.11 -15.79
CA GLU A 72 -11.33 -25.53 -15.55
C GLU A 72 -12.47 -26.05 -16.43
N GLN A 73 -13.17 -25.18 -17.15
CA GLN A 73 -14.30 -25.50 -18.05
C GLN A 73 -15.44 -26.29 -17.35
N GLY A 74 -15.59 -26.09 -16.02
CA GLY A 74 -16.60 -26.71 -15.18
C GLY A 74 -17.90 -25.92 -15.11
N VAL A 75 -18.55 -25.94 -13.96
CA VAL A 75 -19.85 -25.27 -13.71
C VAL A 75 -19.76 -23.77 -13.92
N VAL A 76 -18.65 -23.11 -13.52
CA VAL A 76 -18.43 -21.66 -13.66
C VAL A 76 -18.39 -21.27 -15.14
N TYR A 77 -17.68 -22.05 -15.97
CA TYR A 77 -17.63 -21.86 -17.41
C TYR A 77 -19.03 -21.96 -18.07
N CYS A 78 -19.77 -23.04 -17.74
CA CYS A 78 -21.11 -23.25 -18.25
C CYS A 78 -22.08 -22.15 -17.80
N LEU A 79 -21.98 -21.71 -16.54
CA LEU A 79 -22.82 -20.65 -15.97
C LEU A 79 -22.54 -19.31 -16.69
N ALA A 80 -21.28 -18.93 -16.84
CA ALA A 80 -20.87 -17.71 -17.51
C ALA A 80 -21.33 -17.72 -18.98
N GLY A 81 -20.99 -18.77 -19.73
CA GLY A 81 -21.33 -18.89 -21.15
C GLY A 81 -22.83 -18.96 -21.45
N SER A 82 -23.64 -19.52 -20.53
CA SER A 82 -25.09 -19.60 -20.73
C SER A 82 -25.85 -18.33 -20.35
N ASN A 83 -25.39 -17.55 -19.35
CA ASN A 83 -26.15 -16.43 -18.79
C ASN A 83 -25.60 -15.06 -19.12
N PHE A 84 -24.33 -14.92 -19.53
CA PHE A 84 -23.67 -13.64 -19.65
C PHE A 84 -22.97 -13.46 -21.01
N GLU A 85 -22.64 -12.21 -21.33
CA GLU A 85 -21.96 -11.80 -22.57
C GLU A 85 -20.52 -11.33 -22.28
N GLU A 86 -20.25 -10.91 -21.04
CA GLU A 86 -18.99 -10.32 -20.59
C GLU A 86 -18.52 -10.93 -19.28
N MET A 87 -17.21 -10.99 -19.06
CA MET A 87 -16.61 -11.44 -17.81
C MET A 87 -15.68 -10.38 -17.24
N THR A 88 -15.58 -10.33 -15.93
CA THR A 88 -14.55 -9.57 -15.19
C THR A 88 -13.74 -10.55 -14.35
N ALA A 89 -12.40 -10.54 -14.49
CA ALA A 89 -11.56 -11.34 -13.63
C ALA A 89 -11.46 -10.70 -12.24
N GLY A 90 -11.84 -11.41 -11.18
CA GLY A 90 -11.83 -10.85 -9.82
C GLY A 90 -10.45 -10.40 -9.35
N ASN A 91 -9.37 -11.11 -9.76
CA ASN A 91 -8.00 -10.77 -9.35
C ASN A 91 -6.94 -10.88 -10.46
N ALA A 92 -7.12 -11.74 -11.46
CA ALA A 92 -6.06 -12.12 -12.40
C ALA A 92 -5.46 -10.94 -13.19
N MET A 93 -6.22 -9.85 -13.38
CA MET A 93 -5.82 -8.66 -14.13
C MET A 93 -5.42 -7.48 -13.22
N LYS A 94 -5.13 -7.73 -11.94
CA LYS A 94 -4.66 -6.72 -10.98
C LYS A 94 -3.14 -6.75 -10.87
N TYR A 95 -2.55 -5.62 -10.52
CA TYR A 95 -1.09 -5.42 -10.45
C TYR A 95 -0.39 -6.49 -9.62
N ALA A 96 -0.84 -6.72 -8.37
CA ALA A 96 -0.21 -7.69 -7.47
C ALA A 96 -0.29 -9.16 -7.97
N SER A 97 -1.21 -9.46 -8.89
CA SER A 97 -1.32 -10.80 -9.49
C SER A 97 -0.33 -11.05 -10.62
N CYS A 98 0.24 -9.98 -11.18
CA CYS A 98 1.12 -10.05 -12.35
C CYS A 98 2.54 -9.58 -12.08
N VAL A 99 2.82 -8.82 -11.02
CA VAL A 99 4.13 -8.20 -10.74
C VAL A 99 4.68 -8.71 -9.42
N ASP A 100 5.86 -9.33 -9.46
CA ASP A 100 6.52 -9.85 -8.26
C ASP A 100 7.29 -8.76 -7.47
N ASN A 101 7.87 -9.15 -6.32
CA ASN A 101 8.63 -8.24 -5.45
C ASN A 101 9.94 -7.69 -6.08
N LYS A 102 10.34 -8.18 -7.26
CA LYS A 102 11.50 -7.72 -8.02
C LYS A 102 11.09 -6.91 -9.26
N GLY A 103 9.78 -6.76 -9.49
CA GLY A 103 9.23 -6.09 -10.66
C GLY A 103 9.18 -6.97 -11.91
N VAL A 104 9.40 -8.27 -11.77
CA VAL A 104 9.22 -9.22 -12.88
C VAL A 104 7.72 -9.37 -13.11
N MET A 105 7.32 -9.18 -14.36
CA MET A 105 5.93 -9.24 -14.79
C MET A 105 5.61 -10.59 -15.44
N ASP A 106 4.57 -11.26 -14.96
CA ASP A 106 4.03 -12.49 -15.53
C ASP A 106 2.54 -12.32 -15.85
N PHE A 107 2.23 -12.33 -17.11
CA PHE A 107 0.86 -12.21 -17.64
C PHE A 107 0.28 -13.56 -18.11
N GLY A 108 0.89 -14.68 -17.77
CA GLY A 108 0.45 -16.01 -18.21
C GLY A 108 -1.01 -16.31 -17.89
N ASN A 109 -1.45 -15.95 -16.68
CA ASN A 109 -2.86 -16.10 -16.28
C ASN A 109 -3.80 -15.20 -17.09
N VAL A 110 -3.38 -13.99 -17.42
CA VAL A 110 -4.17 -13.05 -18.25
C VAL A 110 -4.33 -13.59 -19.67
N THR A 111 -3.22 -14.01 -20.29
CA THR A 111 -3.23 -14.57 -21.63
C THR A 111 -4.10 -15.83 -21.71
N ASN A 112 -4.02 -16.70 -20.71
CA ASN A 112 -4.88 -17.89 -20.62
C ASN A 112 -6.35 -17.51 -20.47
N PHE A 113 -6.68 -16.54 -19.61
CA PHE A 113 -8.06 -16.07 -19.43
C PHE A 113 -8.62 -15.46 -20.71
N VAL A 114 -7.85 -14.66 -21.42
CA VAL A 114 -8.22 -14.09 -22.73
C VAL A 114 -8.45 -15.20 -23.77
N SER A 115 -7.60 -16.22 -23.80
CA SER A 115 -7.75 -17.36 -24.72
C SER A 115 -9.05 -18.13 -24.45
N ASN A 116 -9.34 -18.44 -23.19
CA ASN A 116 -10.58 -19.14 -22.81
C ASN A 116 -11.84 -18.29 -23.10
N ALA A 117 -11.74 -16.97 -22.91
CA ALA A 117 -12.83 -16.05 -23.24
C ALA A 117 -13.12 -16.04 -24.76
N LYS A 118 -12.08 -15.99 -25.59
CA LYS A 118 -12.20 -16.09 -27.07
C LYS A 118 -12.87 -17.39 -27.49
N GLU A 119 -12.48 -18.51 -26.89
CA GLU A 119 -13.06 -19.83 -27.17
C GLU A 119 -14.54 -19.88 -26.76
N ALA A 120 -14.89 -19.32 -25.60
CA ALA A 120 -16.27 -19.25 -25.10
C ALA A 120 -17.15 -18.21 -25.83
N GLY A 121 -16.57 -17.33 -26.65
CA GLY A 121 -17.28 -16.22 -27.29
C GLY A 121 -17.74 -15.13 -26.32
N LEU A 122 -17.05 -14.96 -25.18
CA LEU A 122 -17.38 -13.98 -24.14
C LEU A 122 -16.38 -12.82 -24.20
N THR A 123 -16.85 -11.57 -24.09
CA THR A 123 -15.97 -10.41 -23.95
C THR A 123 -15.43 -10.30 -22.52
N ILE A 124 -14.37 -9.50 -22.34
CA ILE A 124 -13.79 -9.23 -21.04
C ILE A 124 -13.87 -7.72 -20.76
N TYR A 125 -14.33 -7.37 -19.57
CA TYR A 125 -14.17 -6.05 -18.99
C TYR A 125 -12.95 -6.07 -18.06
N GLY A 126 -11.91 -5.32 -18.39
CA GLY A 126 -10.63 -5.32 -17.68
C GLY A 126 -10.72 -4.59 -16.35
N HIS A 127 -10.28 -5.24 -15.29
CA HIS A 127 -10.29 -4.70 -13.93
C HIS A 127 -8.98 -5.07 -13.23
N THR A 128 -8.08 -4.12 -12.98
CA THR A 128 -8.04 -2.67 -13.21
C THR A 128 -6.61 -2.22 -13.55
N LEU A 129 -6.45 -1.14 -14.33
CA LEU A 129 -5.11 -0.69 -14.74
C LEU A 129 -4.40 0.11 -13.65
N ALA A 130 -5.09 1.01 -12.96
CA ALA A 130 -4.52 1.79 -11.86
C ALA A 130 -5.45 1.79 -10.64
N TRP A 131 -4.88 1.45 -9.50
CA TRP A 131 -5.56 1.37 -8.21
C TRP A 131 -4.53 1.57 -7.10
N HIS A 132 -4.94 1.97 -5.91
CA HIS A 132 -4.04 2.07 -4.75
C HIS A 132 -3.87 0.73 -4.02
N SER A 133 -4.88 -0.14 -4.06
CA SER A 133 -4.88 -1.45 -3.40
C SER A 133 -4.38 -2.56 -4.33
N GLN A 134 -4.03 -3.70 -3.74
CA GLN A 134 -3.50 -4.87 -4.46
C GLN A 134 -2.35 -4.52 -5.44
N GLN A 135 -1.46 -3.62 -5.00
CA GLN A 135 -0.21 -3.27 -5.66
C GLN A 135 0.95 -4.08 -5.10
N ASN A 136 2.12 -4.04 -5.74
CA ASN A 136 3.34 -4.56 -5.16
C ASN A 136 4.12 -3.43 -4.48
N ASN A 137 3.73 -3.09 -3.25
CA ASN A 137 4.31 -1.97 -2.50
C ASN A 137 5.81 -2.11 -2.28
N LYS A 138 6.32 -3.34 -2.11
CA LYS A 138 7.76 -3.59 -1.94
C LYS A 138 8.54 -3.19 -3.17
N TYR A 139 8.07 -3.55 -4.35
CA TYR A 139 8.70 -3.17 -5.61
C TYR A 139 8.60 -1.68 -5.86
N LEU A 140 7.38 -1.12 -5.80
CA LEU A 140 7.14 0.29 -6.11
C LEU A 140 7.88 1.24 -5.17
N ASN A 141 7.86 0.97 -3.85
CA ASN A 141 8.67 1.73 -2.89
C ASN A 141 10.17 1.53 -3.11
N GLY A 142 10.59 0.36 -3.61
CA GLY A 142 11.97 0.10 -3.98
C GLY A 142 12.46 0.96 -5.14
N LEU A 143 11.57 1.31 -6.09
CA LEU A 143 11.90 2.18 -7.22
C LEU A 143 12.19 3.64 -6.81
N ILE A 144 11.53 4.10 -5.76
CA ILE A 144 11.62 5.49 -5.27
C ILE A 144 12.46 5.63 -4.00
N LYS A 145 13.17 4.57 -3.62
CA LYS A 145 14.11 4.64 -2.49
C LYS A 145 15.30 5.56 -2.82
N ASP A 146 15.93 6.05 -1.79
CA ASP A 146 17.16 6.84 -1.91
C ASP A 146 18.23 6.12 -2.73
N LYS A 147 19.01 6.88 -3.51
CA LYS A 147 20.17 6.37 -4.26
C LYS A 147 21.30 6.12 -3.28
N ASP A 148 21.74 4.88 -3.16
CA ASP A 148 22.93 4.53 -2.39
C ASP A 148 24.17 5.18 -3.03
N LEU A 149 24.99 5.87 -2.23
CA LEU A 149 26.27 6.38 -2.71
C LEU A 149 27.25 5.21 -2.92
N PRO A 150 28.11 5.28 -3.95
CA PRO A 150 29.15 4.28 -4.13
C PRO A 150 30.09 4.28 -2.93
N PRO A 151 30.66 3.12 -2.56
CA PRO A 151 31.69 3.04 -1.53
C PRO A 151 32.88 3.97 -1.87
N ASP A 152 33.47 4.62 -0.85
CA ASP A 152 34.71 5.35 -1.03
C ASP A 152 35.82 4.36 -1.44
N PRO A 153 36.41 4.51 -2.63
CA PRO A 153 37.48 3.62 -3.07
C PRO A 153 38.77 3.76 -2.24
N ASN A 154 38.87 4.79 -1.38
CA ASN A 154 40.10 5.11 -0.64
C ASN A 154 40.08 4.66 0.84
N GLY A 155 39.03 4.04 1.34
CA GLY A 155 39.07 3.54 2.70
C GLY A 155 37.71 3.29 3.32
N GLY A 156 37.49 2.11 3.80
CA GLY A 156 36.44 1.73 4.75
C GLY A 156 37.07 1.31 6.05
N ASN A 157 36.30 1.40 7.13
CA ASN A 157 36.67 0.81 8.41
C ASN A 157 36.98 -0.69 8.20
N LYS A 158 38.15 -1.14 8.65
CA LYS A 158 38.55 -2.53 8.57
C LYS A 158 38.03 -3.26 9.81
N TYR A 159 37.66 -4.51 9.65
CA TYR A 159 37.15 -5.33 10.74
C TYR A 159 37.42 -6.80 10.50
N LEU A 160 37.42 -7.61 11.55
CA LEU A 160 37.52 -9.06 11.48
C LEU A 160 36.12 -9.65 11.26
N GLU A 161 35.88 -10.22 10.09
CA GLU A 161 34.69 -10.99 9.80
C GLU A 161 34.93 -12.45 10.17
N ILE A 162 34.02 -13.02 10.96
CA ILE A 162 34.02 -14.40 11.42
C ILE A 162 32.81 -15.10 10.85
N THR A 163 33.03 -16.10 10.02
CA THR A 163 31.95 -16.96 9.51
C THR A 163 31.80 -18.18 10.39
N CYS A 164 30.68 -18.31 11.07
CA CYS A 164 30.42 -19.32 12.08
C CYS A 164 29.79 -20.62 11.55
N GLY A 165 29.03 -20.57 10.43
CA GLY A 165 28.15 -21.67 10.04
C GLY A 165 27.01 -21.87 11.05
N ASP A 166 26.54 -23.08 11.23
CA ASP A 166 25.47 -23.40 12.19
C ASP A 166 25.90 -23.25 13.63
N ALA A 167 24.98 -22.88 14.54
CA ALA A 167 25.27 -22.77 15.98
C ALA A 167 25.73 -24.12 16.57
N GLY A 168 26.80 -24.11 17.38
CA GLY A 168 27.31 -25.29 18.10
C GLY A 168 26.58 -25.50 19.43
N ALA A 169 26.91 -26.65 20.08
CA ALA A 169 26.30 -27.01 21.37
C ALA A 169 26.95 -26.28 22.55
N ASN A 170 28.26 -26.00 22.47
CA ASN A 170 29.05 -25.45 23.56
C ASN A 170 29.72 -24.11 23.18
N PRO A 171 29.96 -23.20 24.15
CA PRO A 171 30.65 -21.95 23.89
C PRO A 171 32.01 -22.08 23.19
N TRP A 172 32.76 -23.09 23.53
CA TRP A 172 34.10 -23.36 22.98
C TRP A 172 34.13 -24.04 21.62
N ASP A 173 32.98 -24.44 21.07
CA ASP A 173 32.92 -25.09 19.75
C ASP A 173 33.43 -24.15 18.63
N LYS A 174 33.31 -22.84 18.87
CA LYS A 174 33.82 -21.79 17.98
C LYS A 174 34.52 -20.73 18.78
N GLN A 175 35.70 -20.35 18.35
CA GLN A 175 36.53 -19.38 19.05
C GLN A 175 37.54 -18.71 18.13
N ILE A 176 37.88 -17.47 18.48
CA ILE A 176 39.10 -16.81 18.00
C ILE A 176 40.04 -16.59 19.18
N ASN A 177 41.34 -16.53 18.91
CA ASN A 177 42.34 -16.29 19.92
C ASN A 177 43.44 -15.37 19.40
N TYR A 178 44.01 -14.59 20.32
CA TYR A 178 45.11 -13.69 20.04
C TYR A 178 46.26 -13.99 21.00
N LYS A 179 47.47 -14.28 20.47
CA LYS A 179 48.66 -14.53 21.28
C LYS A 179 49.31 -13.20 21.65
N LEU A 180 49.39 -12.92 22.94
CA LEU A 180 50.01 -11.69 23.42
C LEU A 180 51.51 -11.72 23.19
N PRO A 181 52.14 -10.63 22.69
CA PRO A 181 53.57 -10.53 22.52
C PRO A 181 54.35 -10.71 23.87
N THR A 182 53.74 -10.21 24.93
CA THR A 182 54.27 -10.36 26.32
C THR A 182 53.11 -10.80 27.23
N PRO A 183 53.30 -11.84 28.09
CA PRO A 183 52.29 -12.28 29.02
C PRO A 183 51.88 -11.16 29.99
N LEU A 184 50.60 -11.15 30.37
CA LEU A 184 50.11 -10.26 31.43
C LEU A 184 50.72 -10.61 32.79
N ILE A 185 50.90 -9.64 33.62
CA ILE A 185 51.46 -9.81 34.98
C ILE A 185 50.35 -10.23 35.93
N LYS A 186 50.53 -11.34 36.62
CA LYS A 186 49.61 -11.81 37.68
C LYS A 186 49.44 -10.74 38.74
N GLY A 187 48.19 -10.45 39.05
CA GLY A 187 47.80 -9.46 40.08
C GLY A 187 47.57 -8.04 39.56
N ASP A 188 47.98 -7.75 38.30
CA ASP A 188 47.70 -6.47 37.68
C ASP A 188 46.27 -6.45 37.10
N LYS A 189 45.71 -5.24 37.02
CA LYS A 189 44.35 -5.01 36.51
C LYS A 189 44.41 -4.55 35.08
N TYR A 190 43.44 -5.03 34.32
CA TYR A 190 43.30 -4.76 32.89
C TYR A 190 41.85 -4.48 32.53
N VAL A 191 41.66 -3.69 31.49
CA VAL A 191 40.37 -3.52 30.77
C VAL A 191 40.55 -4.05 29.36
N MET A 192 39.70 -4.99 29.00
CA MET A 192 39.63 -5.54 27.64
C MET A 192 38.27 -5.16 26.99
N SER A 193 38.29 -4.76 25.73
CA SER A 193 37.08 -4.42 25.02
C SER A 193 37.13 -4.81 23.57
N VAL A 194 35.99 -4.93 22.93
CA VAL A 194 35.83 -5.18 21.49
C VAL A 194 34.48 -4.61 21.03
N LYS A 195 34.44 -4.02 19.85
CA LYS A 195 33.19 -3.74 19.15
C LYS A 195 32.76 -4.97 18.37
N VAL A 196 31.53 -5.42 18.57
CA VAL A 196 31.01 -6.64 17.94
C VAL A 196 29.58 -6.46 17.50
N LYS A 197 29.24 -7.07 16.36
CA LYS A 197 27.86 -7.30 15.90
C LYS A 197 27.73 -8.70 15.31
N ALA A 198 26.50 -9.25 15.30
CA ALA A 198 26.23 -10.58 14.73
C ALA A 198 24.94 -10.58 13.91
N SER A 199 24.95 -11.28 12.75
CA SER A 199 23.77 -11.41 11.88
C SER A 199 22.60 -12.11 12.57
N ASP A 200 22.90 -13.14 13.37
CA ASP A 200 21.92 -14.04 13.97
C ASP A 200 21.86 -13.91 15.51
N GLY A 201 22.53 -12.89 16.07
CA GLY A 201 22.68 -12.72 17.49
C GLY A 201 23.60 -13.78 18.12
N GLY A 202 23.34 -14.17 19.35
CA GLY A 202 24.11 -15.16 20.09
C GLY A 202 24.97 -14.57 21.19
N SER A 203 25.81 -15.37 21.82
CA SER A 203 26.64 -14.97 22.97
C SER A 203 28.11 -14.90 22.65
N PHE A 204 28.82 -13.94 23.24
CA PHE A 204 30.24 -13.70 23.11
C PHE A 204 30.87 -13.55 24.50
N ALA A 205 31.89 -14.37 24.78
CA ALA A 205 32.61 -14.31 26.07
C ALA A 205 34.11 -14.29 25.86
N ALA A 206 34.82 -13.70 26.79
CA ALA A 206 36.27 -13.71 26.82
C ALA A 206 36.79 -14.69 27.89
N TRP A 207 37.63 -15.62 27.49
CA TRP A 207 38.26 -16.61 28.36
C TRP A 207 39.77 -16.58 28.20
N PRO A 208 40.51 -15.58 28.71
CA PRO A 208 41.96 -15.53 28.65
C PRO A 208 42.61 -16.71 29.36
N ILE A 209 43.69 -17.18 28.80
CA ILE A 209 44.37 -18.38 29.26
C ILE A 209 45.87 -18.15 29.46
N TRP A 210 46.50 -18.99 30.31
CA TRP A 210 47.94 -19.17 30.34
C TRP A 210 48.29 -20.41 29.58
N ASP A 211 48.47 -20.29 28.25
CA ASP A 211 48.71 -21.42 27.35
C ASP A 211 50.07 -22.08 27.59
N ALA A 212 51.06 -21.33 28.05
CA ALA A 212 52.40 -21.86 28.42
C ALA A 212 52.41 -22.58 29.77
N SER A 213 51.31 -22.63 30.55
CA SER A 213 51.24 -23.37 31.82
C SER A 213 51.49 -24.88 31.64
N ASP A 214 52.12 -25.48 32.64
CA ASP A 214 52.27 -26.95 32.71
C ASP A 214 50.99 -27.68 33.17
N ASN A 215 49.99 -26.93 33.64
CA ASN A 215 48.70 -27.45 34.13
C ASN A 215 47.78 -27.76 32.91
N LYS A 216 47.96 -28.92 32.30
CA LYS A 216 47.23 -29.35 31.10
C LYS A 216 46.05 -30.26 31.42
N ASN A 217 44.96 -30.08 30.67
CA ASN A 217 43.82 -30.99 30.69
C ASN A 217 44.12 -32.27 29.88
N GLN A 218 43.23 -33.24 29.94
CA GLN A 218 43.39 -34.54 29.23
C GLN A 218 43.49 -34.41 27.70
N TRP A 219 43.16 -33.25 27.13
CA TRP A 219 43.22 -32.98 25.70
C TRP A 219 44.42 -32.13 25.30
N GLY A 220 45.33 -31.85 26.26
CA GLY A 220 46.53 -31.05 26.04
C GLY A 220 46.34 -29.53 26.09
N GLY A 221 45.13 -29.02 26.33
CA GLY A 221 44.87 -27.64 26.60
C GLY A 221 45.20 -27.21 28.02
N SER A 222 45.38 -25.91 28.31
CA SER A 222 45.61 -25.40 29.65
C SER A 222 44.35 -25.44 30.51
N ASN A 223 44.50 -25.81 31.80
CA ASN A 223 43.49 -25.66 32.83
C ASN A 223 43.49 -24.24 33.45
N ASP A 224 44.55 -23.44 33.20
CA ASP A 224 44.62 -22.07 33.67
C ASP A 224 43.84 -21.13 32.74
N VAL A 225 42.52 -21.10 32.92
CA VAL A 225 41.54 -20.33 32.15
C VAL A 225 40.85 -19.35 33.09
N GLN A 226 40.80 -18.06 32.72
CA GLN A 226 40.04 -17.05 33.45
C GLN A 226 38.72 -16.82 32.76
N TYR A 227 37.64 -17.39 33.31
CA TYR A 227 36.29 -17.30 32.74
C TYR A 227 35.68 -15.94 33.07
N MET A 228 35.29 -15.20 32.08
CA MET A 228 34.63 -13.90 32.23
C MET A 228 33.16 -13.93 31.77
N ALA A 229 32.45 -12.84 32.03
CA ALA A 229 31.06 -12.71 31.67
C ALA A 229 30.81 -12.90 30.17
N SER A 230 29.69 -13.53 29.86
CA SER A 230 29.17 -13.63 28.51
C SER A 230 28.17 -12.52 28.24
N TYR A 231 28.23 -11.92 27.07
CA TYR A 231 27.33 -10.88 26.63
C TYR A 231 26.57 -11.31 25.37
N ASP A 232 25.35 -10.87 25.22
CA ASP A 232 24.57 -11.09 24.01
C ASP A 232 25.02 -10.11 22.91
N MET A 233 25.16 -10.63 21.70
CA MET A 233 25.44 -9.85 20.49
C MET A 233 24.14 -9.44 19.82
N VAL A 234 24.13 -8.25 19.22
CA VAL A 234 23.01 -7.68 18.46
C VAL A 234 23.45 -7.39 17.00
N SER A 235 22.48 -7.01 16.17
CA SER A 235 22.72 -6.68 14.75
C SER A 235 23.56 -5.43 14.52
N ASP A 236 23.55 -4.51 15.50
CA ASP A 236 24.34 -3.28 15.44
C ASP A 236 25.61 -3.39 16.27
N TYR A 237 26.67 -2.64 15.89
CA TYR A 237 27.90 -2.64 16.65
C TYR A 237 27.70 -2.18 18.09
N THR A 238 28.07 -3.05 19.03
CA THR A 238 28.03 -2.78 20.47
C THR A 238 29.43 -3.04 21.05
N THR A 239 29.90 -2.17 21.94
CA THR A 239 31.16 -2.38 22.65
C THR A 239 30.93 -3.29 23.85
N LEU A 240 31.58 -4.46 23.86
CA LEU A 240 31.66 -5.34 25.00
C LEU A 240 32.94 -5.04 25.76
N SER A 241 32.88 -5.04 27.11
CA SER A 241 34.02 -4.68 27.96
C SER A 241 34.10 -5.58 29.18
N TRP A 242 35.33 -5.95 29.58
CA TRP A 242 35.64 -6.75 30.73
C TRP A 242 36.77 -6.09 31.55
N GLU A 243 36.50 -5.76 32.76
CA GLU A 243 37.50 -5.35 33.76
C GLU A 243 37.90 -6.57 34.57
N PHE A 244 39.20 -6.84 34.70
CA PHE A 244 39.67 -8.00 35.43
C PHE A 244 41.05 -7.82 36.03
N THR A 245 41.34 -8.60 37.08
CA THR A 245 42.66 -8.77 37.60
C THR A 245 43.22 -10.11 37.10
N ALA A 246 44.41 -10.12 36.50
CA ALA A 246 45.00 -11.34 35.94
C ALA A 246 45.31 -12.36 37.05
N SER A 247 44.68 -13.53 37.01
CA SER A 247 44.81 -14.59 38.01
C SER A 247 46.13 -15.36 37.89
N PHE A 248 46.75 -15.32 36.73
CA PHE A 248 48.01 -15.98 36.36
C PHE A 248 48.65 -15.18 35.20
N PRO A 249 49.89 -15.55 34.75
CA PRO A 249 50.50 -14.91 33.56
C PRO A 249 49.72 -15.28 32.29
N ILE A 250 48.74 -14.45 31.94
CA ILE A 250 47.94 -14.67 30.72
C ILE A 250 48.81 -14.39 29.48
N ASP A 251 48.97 -15.35 28.58
CA ASP A 251 49.75 -15.20 27.36
C ASP A 251 48.89 -15.30 26.09
N LYS A 252 47.60 -15.60 26.26
CA LYS A 252 46.67 -15.75 25.12
C LYS A 252 45.26 -15.31 25.49
N LEU A 253 44.71 -14.41 24.69
CA LEU A 253 43.30 -14.03 24.78
C LEU A 253 42.50 -15.03 23.93
N GLN A 254 41.39 -15.52 24.48
CA GLN A 254 40.49 -16.43 23.82
C GLN A 254 39.09 -15.87 23.93
N PHE A 255 38.39 -15.74 22.79
CA PHE A 255 37.01 -15.32 22.72
C PHE A 255 36.17 -16.47 22.21
N VAL A 256 35.12 -16.82 22.93
CA VAL A 256 34.27 -17.98 22.64
C VAL A 256 32.86 -17.54 22.30
N PHE A 257 32.31 -18.13 21.24
CA PHE A 257 30.98 -17.81 20.69
C PHE A 257 30.34 -19.05 20.01
N GLY A 258 30.66 -20.23 20.46
CA GLY A 258 30.26 -21.47 19.80
C GLY A 258 28.76 -21.70 19.66
N LYS A 259 27.95 -21.05 20.51
CA LYS A 259 26.48 -21.08 20.40
C LYS A 259 25.91 -20.11 19.37
N SER A 260 26.73 -19.32 18.70
CA SER A 260 26.35 -18.36 17.68
C SER A 260 26.43 -18.97 16.29
N GLY A 261 25.51 -18.63 15.42
CA GLY A 261 25.48 -18.95 13.98
C GLY A 261 25.84 -17.73 13.13
N GLY A 262 25.73 -17.89 11.82
CA GLY A 262 25.85 -16.81 10.85
C GLY A 262 27.21 -16.13 10.81
N THR A 263 27.21 -14.81 10.74
CA THR A 263 28.41 -13.97 10.63
C THR A 263 28.56 -13.05 11.82
N ILE A 264 29.76 -13.00 12.44
CA ILE A 264 30.11 -12.06 13.49
C ILE A 264 31.16 -11.10 12.92
N CYS A 265 31.02 -9.81 13.15
CA CYS A 265 32.00 -8.79 12.80
C CYS A 265 32.56 -8.20 14.08
N CYS A 266 33.90 -8.25 14.23
CA CYS A 266 34.61 -7.70 15.39
C CYS A 266 35.58 -6.60 14.95
N ASP A 267 35.69 -5.55 15.76
CA ASP A 267 36.57 -4.41 15.50
C ASP A 267 37.03 -3.78 16.81
N ASP A 268 38.03 -2.90 16.74
CA ASP A 268 38.56 -2.13 17.88
C ASP A 268 38.85 -3.01 19.11
N PHE A 269 39.54 -4.14 18.92
CA PHE A 269 40.02 -4.93 20.05
C PHE A 269 41.02 -4.13 20.86
N SER A 270 40.79 -4.01 22.14
CA SER A 270 41.64 -3.28 23.06
C SER A 270 41.91 -4.07 24.34
N LEU A 271 43.11 -4.03 24.82
CA LEU A 271 43.55 -4.55 26.12
C LEU A 271 44.51 -3.55 26.73
N ILE A 272 44.06 -2.86 27.77
CA ILE A 272 44.82 -1.77 28.45
C ILE A 272 45.01 -2.12 29.88
N LYS A 273 46.24 -1.94 30.39
CA LYS A 273 46.56 -2.07 31.81
C LYS A 273 46.07 -0.84 32.58
N GLU A 274 45.55 -1.04 33.78
CA GLU A 274 45.18 0.09 34.67
C GLU A 274 46.35 1.06 34.84
N GLY A 275 46.11 2.34 34.52
CA GLY A 275 47.09 3.43 34.59
C GLY A 275 48.01 3.53 33.35
N SER A 276 47.73 2.83 32.30
CA SER A 276 48.41 2.92 30.98
C SER A 276 47.42 3.34 29.89
N ASP A 277 47.92 3.99 28.84
CA ASP A 277 47.17 4.28 27.63
C ASP A 277 47.56 3.34 26.44
N GLU A 278 48.49 2.38 26.69
CA GLU A 278 48.97 1.47 25.67
C GLU A 278 48.01 0.32 25.45
N ASN A 279 47.59 0.14 24.20
CA ASN A 279 46.84 -1.07 23.79
C ASN A 279 47.81 -2.23 23.55
N LEU A 280 47.66 -3.31 24.33
CA LEU A 280 48.51 -4.50 24.24
C LEU A 280 48.15 -5.42 23.02
N ILE A 281 47.05 -5.15 22.35
CA ILE A 281 46.63 -5.82 21.11
C ILE A 281 47.12 -4.96 19.94
N VAL A 282 48.09 -5.50 19.19
CA VAL A 282 48.60 -4.84 17.99
C VAL A 282 47.61 -5.01 16.84
N ASN A 283 47.33 -3.96 16.09
CA ASN A 283 46.38 -3.95 14.96
C ASN A 283 44.98 -4.48 15.37
N GLY A 284 44.47 -4.05 16.52
CA GLY A 284 43.14 -4.43 17.02
C GLY A 284 41.99 -3.80 16.23
N ASP A 285 42.27 -2.74 15.49
CA ASP A 285 41.41 -2.03 14.52
C ASP A 285 41.51 -2.55 13.08
N PHE A 286 42.36 -3.56 12.86
CA PHE A 286 42.66 -4.20 11.57
C PHE A 286 43.08 -3.23 10.44
N ALA A 287 43.52 -2.04 10.76
CA ALA A 287 43.94 -1.02 9.78
C ALA A 287 45.04 -1.53 8.82
N GLU A 288 45.90 -2.47 9.25
CA GLU A 288 46.92 -3.11 8.42
C GLU A 288 46.39 -4.20 7.48
N GLU A 289 45.08 -4.38 7.39
CA GLU A 289 44.41 -5.41 6.55
C GLU A 289 44.90 -6.84 6.81
N SER A 290 45.34 -7.12 8.02
CA SER A 290 45.96 -8.36 8.42
C SER A 290 45.33 -8.96 9.68
N SER A 291 45.04 -10.25 9.67
CA SER A 291 44.68 -11.04 10.86
C SER A 291 45.88 -11.69 11.53
N LYS A 292 47.10 -11.21 11.27
CA LYS A 292 48.32 -11.74 11.87
C LYS A 292 48.23 -11.69 13.41
N GLY A 293 48.56 -12.80 14.06
CA GLY A 293 48.47 -12.97 15.50
C GLY A 293 47.14 -13.56 15.97
N TRP A 294 46.14 -13.59 15.12
CA TRP A 294 44.83 -14.20 15.40
C TRP A 294 44.77 -15.65 14.92
N GLY A 295 44.30 -16.53 15.78
CA GLY A 295 43.98 -17.92 15.48
C GLY A 295 42.47 -18.17 15.58
N GLN A 296 42.02 -19.31 15.03
CA GLN A 296 40.60 -19.66 15.00
C GLN A 296 40.39 -21.16 15.21
N THR A 297 39.21 -21.52 15.73
CA THR A 297 38.75 -22.90 15.87
C THR A 297 37.24 -22.94 15.60
N GLY A 298 36.78 -23.87 14.76
CA GLY A 298 35.35 -24.07 14.46
C GLY A 298 34.70 -22.96 13.65
N CYS A 299 35.45 -21.98 13.15
CA CYS A 299 34.98 -20.87 12.32
C CYS A 299 36.08 -20.49 11.32
N THR A 300 35.75 -19.57 10.39
CA THR A 300 36.76 -18.96 9.50
C THR A 300 36.81 -17.46 9.77
N ILE A 301 38.03 -16.86 9.71
CA ILE A 301 38.23 -15.43 9.88
C ILE A 301 38.82 -14.81 8.61
N LYS A 302 38.40 -13.57 8.35
CA LYS A 302 38.91 -12.75 7.25
C LYS A 302 38.88 -11.30 7.69
N VAL A 303 39.92 -10.52 7.39
CA VAL A 303 39.83 -9.06 7.49
C VAL A 303 39.04 -8.58 6.29
N ASN A 304 37.98 -7.86 6.57
CA ASN A 304 37.10 -7.27 5.58
C ASN A 304 37.09 -5.76 5.78
N SER A 305 36.58 -5.01 4.79
CA SER A 305 36.36 -3.59 4.93
C SER A 305 34.85 -3.32 4.85
N SER A 306 34.31 -2.56 5.82
CA SER A 306 33.07 -1.86 5.54
C SER A 306 33.37 -0.88 4.42
N ALA A 307 32.55 -0.84 3.39
CA ALA A 307 32.62 0.26 2.46
C ALA A 307 32.58 1.56 3.27
N ALA A 308 33.57 2.44 3.12
CA ALA A 308 33.45 3.77 3.66
C ALA A 308 32.25 4.39 2.95
N SER A 309 31.18 4.62 3.68
CA SER A 309 30.05 5.37 3.14
C SER A 309 30.52 6.82 2.98
N VAL A 310 30.50 7.33 1.75
CA VAL A 310 30.57 8.76 1.53
C VAL A 310 29.30 9.33 2.20
N GLU A 311 29.47 10.00 3.33
CA GLU A 311 28.35 10.70 3.96
C GLU A 311 28.21 12.06 3.30
N VAL A 312 27.02 12.32 2.77
CA VAL A 312 26.63 13.65 2.27
C VAL A 312 25.57 14.26 3.18
N GLU A 313 25.58 15.55 3.33
CA GLU A 313 24.52 16.26 4.03
C GLU A 313 23.27 16.31 3.13
N ASN A 314 22.21 15.68 3.57
CA ASN A 314 20.93 15.68 2.91
C ASN A 314 19.87 16.41 3.75
N GLU A 315 18.99 17.12 3.08
CA GLU A 315 17.83 17.78 3.66
C GLU A 315 16.64 16.81 3.66
N VAL A 316 16.36 16.21 4.81
CA VAL A 316 15.25 15.25 4.97
C VAL A 316 14.04 15.99 5.52
N SER A 317 12.97 16.08 4.73
CA SER A 317 11.72 16.70 5.20
C SER A 317 11.21 16.00 6.46
N THR A 318 10.93 16.76 7.50
CA THR A 318 10.35 16.29 8.75
C THR A 318 8.90 16.73 8.91
N GLN A 319 8.55 17.86 8.31
CA GLN A 319 7.21 18.43 8.32
C GLN A 319 6.99 19.22 7.03
N THR A 320 5.80 19.08 6.46
CA THR A 320 5.39 19.80 5.25
C THR A 320 3.99 20.35 5.46
N TYR A 321 3.82 21.65 5.22
CA TYR A 321 2.56 22.37 5.27
C TYR A 321 2.36 23.02 3.90
N THR A 322 1.51 22.43 3.06
CA THR A 322 1.26 22.91 1.69
C THR A 322 -0.25 22.95 1.42
N ASP A 323 -0.63 23.86 0.52
CA ASP A 323 -1.93 23.90 -0.18
C ASP A 323 -3.18 23.71 0.72
N GLY A 324 -3.28 24.47 1.79
CA GLY A 324 -4.45 24.41 2.65
C GLY A 324 -4.26 25.05 4.01
N PRO A 325 -5.25 25.05 4.87
CA PRO A 325 -5.15 25.60 6.20
C PRO A 325 -4.25 24.70 7.06
N PHE A 326 -2.98 25.06 7.16
CA PHE A 326 -2.08 24.46 8.16
C PHE A 326 -2.18 25.19 9.50
N PRO A 327 -1.80 24.56 10.64
CA PRO A 327 -1.91 25.16 11.95
C PRO A 327 -1.22 26.52 12.02
N PHE A 328 -1.95 27.55 12.36
CA PHE A 328 -1.41 28.90 12.54
C PHE A 328 -2.12 29.65 13.66
N PHE A 329 -1.42 30.64 14.19
CA PHE A 329 -1.91 31.58 15.18
C PHE A 329 -1.24 32.91 14.93
N ALA A 330 -1.91 34.00 15.21
CA ALA A 330 -1.34 35.34 15.01
C ALA A 330 -1.51 36.22 16.25
N MET A 331 -0.51 37.09 16.45
CA MET A 331 -0.57 38.17 17.41
C MET A 331 -0.39 39.50 16.64
N GLY A 332 -1.35 40.41 16.84
CA GLY A 332 -1.32 41.72 16.20
C GLY A 332 -1.78 41.75 14.75
N CYS A 333 -2.48 40.73 14.29
CA CYS A 333 -3.12 40.68 12.99
C CYS A 333 -4.29 39.67 13.00
N GLU A 334 -5.13 39.73 11.99
CA GLU A 334 -6.23 38.78 11.75
C GLU A 334 -6.03 38.12 10.37
N PRO A 335 -5.28 37.01 10.32
CA PRO A 335 -4.95 36.37 9.05
C PRO A 335 -6.08 35.46 8.57
N PRO A 336 -6.90 35.86 7.59
CA PRO A 336 -7.80 34.95 6.91
C PRO A 336 -7.05 34.04 5.94
N VAL A 337 -7.62 32.88 5.64
CA VAL A 337 -7.19 32.07 4.51
C VAL A 337 -7.82 32.63 3.22
N LYS A 338 -7.01 32.96 2.24
CA LYS A 338 -7.43 33.46 0.92
C LYS A 338 -6.71 32.68 -0.16
N ASN A 339 -7.47 32.08 -1.09
CA ASN A 339 -6.92 31.33 -2.24
C ASN A 339 -5.87 30.28 -1.84
N GLY A 340 -6.12 29.52 -0.79
CA GLY A 340 -5.21 28.48 -0.29
C GLY A 340 -3.98 28.98 0.48
N ALA A 341 -3.81 30.29 0.63
CA ALA A 341 -2.72 30.90 1.37
C ALA A 341 -3.21 31.59 2.66
N ILE A 342 -2.37 31.65 3.68
CA ILE A 342 -2.65 32.41 4.89
C ILE A 342 -2.27 33.86 4.65
N HIS A 343 -3.26 34.73 4.67
CA HIS A 343 -3.10 36.16 4.42
C HIS A 343 -2.68 36.90 5.68
N PHE A 344 -1.43 37.33 5.74
CA PHE A 344 -0.83 38.01 6.88
C PHE A 344 -0.70 39.51 6.63
N GLU A 345 -1.57 40.31 7.23
CA GLU A 345 -1.58 41.79 7.17
C GLU A 345 -1.28 42.34 8.57
N PRO A 346 -0.02 42.70 8.88
CA PRO A 346 0.38 43.07 10.23
C PRO A 346 -0.10 44.47 10.61
N PHE A 347 -0.52 44.64 11.89
CA PHE A 347 -0.94 45.92 12.43
C PHE A 347 0.19 46.77 13.01
N GLY A 348 1.42 46.24 12.98
CA GLY A 348 2.58 46.96 13.49
C GLY A 348 3.83 46.09 13.47
N GLN A 349 4.98 46.74 13.77
CA GLN A 349 6.28 46.06 13.74
C GLN A 349 6.43 44.94 14.80
N TRP A 350 5.54 44.86 15.77
CA TRP A 350 5.50 43.83 16.81
C TRP A 350 4.64 42.61 16.41
N ALA A 351 3.96 42.69 15.31
CA ALA A 351 3.10 41.60 14.84
C ALA A 351 3.91 40.29 14.66
N GLN A 352 3.31 39.19 15.12
CA GLN A 352 3.90 37.85 15.10
C GLN A 352 2.93 36.89 14.47
N PHE A 353 3.37 36.19 13.46
CA PHE A 353 2.62 35.15 12.79
C PHE A 353 3.25 33.79 13.05
N PHE A 354 2.56 32.96 13.85
CA PHE A 354 2.98 31.60 14.18
C PHE A 354 2.51 30.68 13.07
N ILE A 355 3.40 30.29 12.20
CA ILE A 355 3.08 29.48 11.00
C ILE A 355 2.72 28.06 11.44
N SER A 356 3.41 27.52 12.42
CA SER A 356 3.14 26.19 12.94
C SER A 356 3.36 26.22 14.46
N PRO A 357 2.29 26.32 15.25
CA PRO A 357 2.39 26.37 16.71
C PRO A 357 3.13 25.16 17.29
N GLY A 358 3.92 25.38 18.34
CA GLY A 358 4.88 24.44 18.91
C GLY A 358 4.37 23.03 19.21
N SER A 359 3.10 22.86 19.52
CA SER A 359 2.50 21.54 19.71
C SER A 359 2.55 20.66 18.44
N ASN A 360 2.68 21.26 17.26
CA ASN A 360 2.73 20.57 15.97
C ASN A 360 4.15 20.43 15.42
N ASN A 361 5.16 21.07 16.03
CA ASN A 361 6.55 21.08 15.60
C ASN A 361 7.48 20.42 16.60
N SER A 362 7.42 19.10 16.73
CA SER A 362 8.40 18.34 17.49
C SER A 362 9.66 18.14 16.67
N LEU A 363 10.72 18.93 16.94
CA LEU A 363 12.00 18.84 16.25
C LEU A 363 13.02 18.06 17.11
N LYS A 364 13.86 17.27 16.46
CA LYS A 364 14.99 16.57 17.09
C LYS A 364 16.21 17.50 17.16
N GLU A 365 17.22 17.14 17.95
CA GLU A 365 18.50 17.82 17.93
C GLU A 365 19.13 17.81 16.54
N GLY A 366 19.69 18.94 16.09
CA GLY A 366 20.38 19.04 14.80
C GLY A 366 20.24 20.38 14.09
N ASN A 367 20.72 20.41 12.86
CA ASN A 367 20.57 21.54 11.95
C ASN A 367 19.35 21.36 11.05
N TYR A 368 18.72 22.46 10.70
CA TYR A 368 17.51 22.45 9.86
C TYR A 368 17.63 23.45 8.71
N VAL A 369 16.86 23.19 7.67
CA VAL A 369 16.60 24.10 6.56
C VAL A 369 15.09 24.22 6.42
N LEU A 370 14.60 25.46 6.30
CA LEU A 370 13.19 25.75 6.04
C LEU A 370 13.03 26.34 4.65
N TYR A 371 12.01 25.85 3.94
CA TYR A 371 11.54 26.44 2.70
C TYR A 371 10.21 27.12 2.96
N LEU A 372 10.14 28.43 2.76
CA LEU A 372 8.93 29.24 2.93
C LEU A 372 8.50 29.79 1.59
N ASP A 373 7.38 29.31 1.07
CA ASP A 373 6.77 29.85 -0.15
C ASP A 373 5.75 30.93 0.21
N MET A 374 5.93 32.11 -0.29
CA MET A 374 5.07 33.25 0.03
C MET A 374 4.94 34.22 -1.15
N THR A 375 3.82 34.97 -1.15
CA THR A 375 3.64 36.14 -1.99
C THR A 375 3.72 37.38 -1.12
N ALA A 376 4.54 38.35 -1.50
CA ALA A 376 4.67 39.61 -0.78
C ALA A 376 4.15 40.79 -1.59
N SER A 377 3.49 41.72 -0.95
CA SER A 377 2.92 42.93 -1.57
C SER A 377 3.99 43.91 -2.04
N THR A 378 5.19 43.89 -1.45
CA THR A 378 6.31 44.76 -1.74
C THR A 378 7.64 44.15 -1.25
N ASN A 379 8.76 44.68 -1.71
CA ASN A 379 10.07 44.35 -1.14
C ASN A 379 10.13 44.82 0.32
N ALA A 380 10.62 43.98 1.21
CA ALA A 380 10.77 44.34 2.63
C ALA A 380 12.12 43.90 3.16
N SER A 381 12.71 44.75 4.03
CA SER A 381 13.90 44.46 4.78
C SER A 381 13.55 44.39 6.28
N GLY A 382 14.26 43.56 7.03
CA GLY A 382 14.04 43.41 8.48
C GLY A 382 13.00 42.35 8.86
N VAL A 383 12.37 41.68 7.89
CA VAL A 383 11.52 40.52 8.19
C VAL A 383 12.38 39.42 8.78
N GLN A 384 11.95 38.85 9.91
CA GLN A 384 12.64 37.78 10.63
C GLN A 384 11.77 36.56 10.74
N LEU A 385 12.41 35.39 10.74
CA LEU A 385 11.79 34.13 11.18
C LEU A 385 12.50 33.70 12.45
N SER A 386 11.73 33.40 13.49
CA SER A 386 12.22 32.85 14.76
C SER A 386 11.73 31.42 14.93
N ILE A 387 12.61 30.54 15.37
CA ILE A 387 12.26 29.19 15.85
C ILE A 387 12.58 29.16 17.32
N GLN A 388 11.56 28.97 18.16
CA GLN A 388 11.74 28.99 19.63
C GLN A 388 10.92 27.94 20.34
N ASN A 389 11.47 27.36 21.42
CA ASN A 389 10.83 26.30 22.20
C ASN A 389 10.25 26.79 23.53
N GLY A 390 9.88 28.04 23.65
CA GLY A 390 9.28 28.64 24.85
C GLY A 390 9.55 30.14 24.96
N TRP A 391 9.17 30.67 26.10
CA TRP A 391 9.27 32.10 26.40
C TRP A 391 10.11 32.29 27.70
N GLY A 392 11.09 33.22 27.66
CA GLY A 392 11.92 33.53 28.79
C GLY A 392 13.39 33.17 28.62
N GLY A 393 14.20 33.42 29.64
CA GLY A 393 15.67 33.39 29.54
C GLY A 393 16.32 32.01 29.35
N SER A 394 15.54 30.92 29.51
CA SER A 394 16.03 29.55 29.29
C SER A 394 15.51 28.93 27.98
N ALA A 395 14.69 29.65 27.20
CA ALA A 395 14.15 29.15 25.96
C ALA A 395 15.17 29.30 24.83
N GLN A 396 15.38 28.26 24.06
CA GLN A 396 16.15 28.37 22.83
C GLN A 396 15.35 29.18 21.78
N CYS A 397 15.99 30.19 21.21
CA CYS A 397 15.40 31.00 20.14
C CYS A 397 16.46 31.28 19.06
N VAL A 398 16.28 30.66 17.89
CA VAL A 398 17.12 30.91 16.72
C VAL A 398 16.37 31.90 15.81
N LYS A 399 17.03 33.01 15.46
CA LYS A 399 16.45 34.04 14.58
C LYS A 399 17.25 34.14 13.31
N VAL A 400 16.56 34.16 12.18
CA VAL A 400 17.16 34.30 10.85
C VAL A 400 16.44 35.39 10.04
N PRO A 401 17.16 36.21 9.26
CA PRO A 401 16.53 37.19 8.36
C PRO A 401 15.82 36.47 7.22
N VAL A 402 14.65 36.97 6.85
CA VAL A 402 13.89 36.49 5.71
C VAL A 402 13.99 37.48 4.57
N PRO A 403 14.65 37.16 3.45
CA PRO A 403 14.70 38.04 2.28
C PRO A 403 13.31 38.05 1.60
N VAL A 404 12.64 39.20 1.64
CA VAL A 404 11.32 39.40 1.05
C VAL A 404 11.40 40.20 -0.23
N LYS A 405 10.89 39.65 -1.33
CA LYS A 405 10.76 40.31 -2.64
C LYS A 405 9.29 40.40 -3.01
N GLU A 406 8.93 41.50 -3.73
CA GLU A 406 7.58 41.61 -4.28
C GLU A 406 7.21 40.44 -5.19
N GLY A 407 5.96 39.96 -5.08
CA GLY A 407 5.46 38.79 -5.80
C GLY A 407 5.73 37.47 -5.10
N ARG A 408 5.37 36.37 -5.76
CA ARG A 408 5.53 35.01 -5.22
C ARG A 408 6.97 34.51 -5.36
N HIS A 409 7.51 33.99 -4.27
CA HIS A 409 8.88 33.43 -4.23
C HIS A 409 9.04 32.49 -3.05
N THR A 410 9.95 31.54 -3.19
CA THR A 410 10.35 30.62 -2.12
C THR A 410 11.67 31.06 -1.51
N VAL A 411 11.74 31.10 -0.20
CA VAL A 411 12.94 31.45 0.57
C VAL A 411 13.47 30.20 1.26
N LYS A 412 14.77 29.95 1.10
CA LYS A 412 15.50 28.89 1.82
C LYS A 412 16.22 29.53 3.02
N LEU A 413 15.95 29.04 4.22
CA LEU A 413 16.49 29.54 5.49
C LEU A 413 17.25 28.44 6.23
N SER A 414 18.51 28.67 6.58
CA SER A 414 19.30 27.74 7.40
C SER A 414 19.14 28.04 8.87
N ILE A 415 18.79 27.02 9.64
CA ILE A 415 18.54 27.08 11.09
C ILE A 415 19.51 26.12 11.79
N PRO A 416 20.63 26.60 12.33
CA PRO A 416 21.62 25.76 12.98
C PRO A 416 21.26 25.51 14.45
N GLY A 417 21.69 24.36 14.99
CA GLY A 417 21.82 24.11 16.43
C GLY A 417 20.51 23.98 17.20
N ILE A 418 19.49 23.34 16.66
CA ILE A 418 18.26 23.00 17.39
C ILE A 418 18.56 21.90 18.43
N GLU A 419 18.16 22.11 19.69
CA GLU A 419 18.42 21.19 20.83
C GLU A 419 17.38 20.07 21.00
N GLY A 420 16.35 20.06 20.20
CA GLY A 420 15.23 19.11 20.32
C GLY A 420 14.11 19.63 21.25
N GLY A 421 12.87 19.30 20.92
CA GLY A 421 11.68 19.75 21.62
C GLY A 421 10.57 20.24 20.69
N ASN A 422 9.56 20.86 21.29
CA ASN A 422 8.47 21.50 20.54
C ASN A 422 8.83 22.96 20.26
N TYR A 423 8.76 23.37 19.02
CA TYR A 423 9.16 24.70 18.57
C TYR A 423 8.02 25.43 17.87
N ASP A 424 7.89 26.71 18.16
CA ASP A 424 7.10 27.63 17.35
C ASP A 424 7.96 28.20 16.21
N VAL A 425 7.40 28.24 15.02
CA VAL A 425 7.98 28.93 13.86
C VAL A 425 7.23 30.24 13.70
N ILE A 426 7.91 31.35 13.94
CA ILE A 426 7.28 32.68 14.06
C ILE A 426 7.84 33.60 12.99
N LEU A 427 6.99 34.06 12.09
CA LEU A 427 7.30 35.08 11.11
C LEU A 427 6.98 36.47 11.69
N GLN A 428 7.98 37.36 11.69
CA GLN A 428 7.88 38.70 12.25
C GLN A 428 8.24 39.71 11.17
N PRO A 429 7.28 40.44 10.58
CA PRO A 429 7.56 41.36 9.50
C PRO A 429 8.37 42.58 9.94
N GLN A 430 8.34 42.94 11.23
CA GLN A 430 9.02 44.13 11.79
C GLN A 430 8.68 45.47 11.08
N THR A 431 7.65 45.46 10.25
CA THR A 431 7.09 46.61 9.53
C THR A 431 5.59 46.35 9.31
N ALA A 432 4.78 47.40 9.32
CA ALA A 432 3.36 47.29 9.03
C ALA A 432 3.05 47.40 7.53
N ASP A 433 4.07 47.60 6.69
CA ASP A 433 3.86 47.95 5.29
C ASP A 433 3.86 46.76 4.32
N VAL A 434 4.24 45.57 4.78
CA VAL A 434 4.30 44.38 3.95
C VAL A 434 3.14 43.41 4.27
N ILE A 435 2.39 43.04 3.24
CA ILE A 435 1.38 41.98 3.31
C ILE A 435 2.02 40.71 2.75
N LEU A 436 1.86 39.59 3.46
CA LEU A 436 2.42 38.31 3.10
C LEU A 436 1.30 37.26 2.98
N ASP A 437 1.21 36.62 1.84
CA ASP A 437 0.41 35.40 1.66
C ASP A 437 1.32 34.19 1.77
N VAL A 438 1.21 33.41 2.83
CA VAL A 438 2.04 32.22 3.07
C VAL A 438 1.34 31.00 2.47
N HIS A 439 1.97 30.40 1.45
CA HIS A 439 1.43 29.26 0.72
C HIS A 439 1.89 27.92 1.31
N SER A 440 3.17 27.80 1.66
CA SER A 440 3.70 26.58 2.24
C SER A 440 4.92 26.81 3.14
N LEU A 441 5.14 25.88 4.03
CA LEU A 441 6.34 25.75 4.86
C LEU A 441 6.80 24.30 4.86
N ILE A 442 8.05 24.06 4.48
CA ILE A 442 8.70 22.74 4.56
C ILE A 442 9.87 22.85 5.53
N ILE A 443 9.90 21.98 6.53
CA ILE A 443 10.96 21.90 7.54
C ILE A 443 11.77 20.63 7.28
N CYS A 444 13.06 20.79 6.95
CA CYS A 444 13.98 19.69 6.66
C CYS A 444 15.07 19.62 7.72
N GLN A 445 15.30 18.45 8.30
CA GLN A 445 16.49 18.18 9.10
C GLN A 445 17.68 17.90 8.20
N VAL A 446 18.81 18.56 8.43
CA VAL A 446 20.08 18.27 7.73
C VAL A 446 20.69 17.03 8.38
N LYS A 447 20.80 15.95 7.63
CA LYS A 447 21.38 14.68 8.09
C LYS A 447 22.53 14.27 7.22
N LYS A 448 23.58 13.72 7.84
CA LYS A 448 24.62 12.99 7.10
C LYS A 448 24.09 11.60 6.77
N MET A 449 24.06 11.29 5.50
CA MET A 449 23.54 10.01 4.99
C MET A 449 24.51 9.47 3.92
N ASN A 450 24.53 8.15 3.76
CA ASN A 450 25.26 7.48 2.70
C ASN A 450 24.39 7.25 1.43
N SER A 451 23.27 7.93 1.37
CA SER A 451 22.36 7.91 0.22
C SER A 451 21.89 9.32 -0.12
N ILE A 452 21.44 9.50 -1.34
CA ILE A 452 20.84 10.75 -1.82
C ILE A 452 19.35 10.47 -2.09
N PRO A 453 18.42 11.18 -1.43
CA PRO A 453 17.00 11.09 -1.76
C PRO A 453 16.74 11.44 -3.23
N LEU A 454 15.81 10.70 -3.86
CA LEU A 454 15.30 11.12 -5.15
C LEU A 454 14.47 12.39 -4.99
N THR A 455 14.60 13.31 -5.96
CA THR A 455 13.71 14.46 -6.06
C THR A 455 12.28 14.00 -6.39
N ASP A 456 11.31 14.87 -6.17
CA ASP A 456 9.90 14.54 -6.50
C ASP A 456 9.72 14.35 -8.01
N GLU A 457 10.46 15.09 -8.85
CA GLU A 457 10.50 14.87 -10.31
C GLU A 457 11.06 13.49 -10.66
N GLU A 458 12.19 13.10 -10.05
CA GLU A 458 12.78 11.78 -10.29
C GLU A 458 11.81 10.65 -9.87
N LYS A 459 11.13 10.78 -8.71
CA LYS A 459 10.11 9.82 -8.27
C LYS A 459 8.96 9.74 -9.26
N LYS A 460 8.46 10.89 -9.72
CA LYS A 460 7.39 10.99 -10.71
C LYS A 460 7.78 10.33 -12.02
N ASP A 461 8.97 10.59 -12.55
CA ASP A 461 9.46 10.00 -13.80
C ASP A 461 9.57 8.47 -13.72
N VAL A 462 10.17 7.96 -12.63
CA VAL A 462 10.33 6.52 -12.41
C VAL A 462 8.98 5.84 -12.30
N LEU A 463 8.04 6.41 -11.55
CA LEU A 463 6.71 5.82 -11.35
C LEU A 463 5.83 5.95 -12.59
N THR A 464 5.94 7.06 -13.35
CA THR A 464 5.29 7.19 -14.66
C THR A 464 5.75 6.08 -15.62
N THR A 465 7.06 5.80 -15.64
CA THR A 465 7.63 4.71 -16.42
C THR A 465 7.12 3.34 -15.93
N ALA A 466 7.09 3.11 -14.63
CA ALA A 466 6.61 1.86 -14.05
C ALA A 466 5.12 1.60 -14.37
N MET A 467 4.26 2.62 -14.26
CA MET A 467 2.85 2.55 -14.63
C MET A 467 2.69 2.27 -16.13
N GLY A 468 3.44 2.98 -16.98
CA GLY A 468 3.42 2.77 -18.42
C GLY A 468 3.85 1.36 -18.82
N THR A 469 4.91 0.83 -18.21
CA THR A 469 5.40 -0.54 -18.47
C THR A 469 4.37 -1.60 -18.05
N TRP A 470 3.73 -1.42 -16.89
CA TRP A 470 2.68 -2.28 -16.40
C TRP A 470 1.48 -2.31 -17.37
N ILE A 471 0.98 -1.13 -17.77
CA ILE A 471 -0.17 -1.01 -18.66
C ILE A 471 0.17 -1.59 -20.04
N ASP A 472 1.37 -1.33 -20.54
CA ASP A 472 1.82 -1.88 -21.83
C ASP A 472 1.86 -3.41 -21.82
N GLY A 473 2.42 -4.02 -20.78
CA GLY A 473 2.43 -5.48 -20.62
C GLY A 473 1.03 -6.08 -20.53
N MET A 474 0.12 -5.43 -19.82
CA MET A 474 -1.28 -5.87 -19.73
C MET A 474 -1.99 -5.79 -21.09
N MET A 475 -1.82 -4.68 -21.83
CA MET A 475 -2.40 -4.52 -23.16
C MET A 475 -1.82 -5.52 -24.15
N ALA A 476 -0.52 -5.80 -24.08
CA ALA A 476 0.13 -6.83 -24.89
C ALA A 476 -0.44 -8.23 -24.62
N ALA A 477 -0.64 -8.58 -23.34
CA ALA A 477 -1.23 -9.86 -22.95
C ALA A 477 -2.68 -10.02 -23.41
N CYS A 478 -3.41 -8.92 -23.54
CA CYS A 478 -4.80 -8.90 -24.02
C CYS A 478 -4.93 -8.90 -25.55
N ASP A 479 -3.87 -8.55 -26.29
CA ASP A 479 -3.77 -8.60 -27.75
C ASP A 479 -4.99 -7.97 -28.47
N GLY A 480 -5.38 -6.75 -28.02
CA GLY A 480 -6.52 -5.99 -28.55
C GLY A 480 -7.91 -6.57 -28.25
N TYR A 481 -8.00 -7.68 -27.51
CA TYR A 481 -9.27 -8.34 -27.24
C TYR A 481 -10.11 -7.63 -26.16
N VAL A 482 -9.47 -7.09 -25.14
CA VAL A 482 -10.13 -6.42 -24.02
C VAL A 482 -10.31 -4.94 -24.35
N THR A 483 -11.51 -4.58 -24.77
CA THR A 483 -11.82 -3.24 -25.30
C THR A 483 -12.38 -2.27 -24.27
N SER A 484 -12.52 -2.68 -23.00
CA SER A 484 -13.10 -1.84 -21.97
C SER A 484 -12.42 -2.10 -20.64
N TRP A 485 -12.11 -1.02 -19.87
CA TRP A 485 -11.31 -1.10 -18.66
C TRP A 485 -11.78 -0.14 -17.60
N ASP A 486 -11.71 -0.55 -16.34
CA ASP A 486 -11.52 0.36 -15.24
C ASP A 486 -10.08 0.89 -15.32
N VAL A 487 -9.89 2.04 -15.99
CA VAL A 487 -8.56 2.63 -16.13
C VAL A 487 -8.02 3.12 -14.79
N VAL A 488 -8.91 3.62 -13.94
CA VAL A 488 -8.64 3.95 -12.55
C VAL A 488 -9.78 3.44 -11.67
N ASN A 489 -9.42 2.78 -10.58
CA ASN A 489 -10.35 2.26 -9.59
C ASN A 489 -10.21 2.99 -8.24
N GLU A 490 -11.34 3.37 -7.63
CA GLU A 490 -11.45 3.89 -6.26
C GLU A 490 -10.52 5.09 -5.98
N ALA A 491 -10.58 6.10 -6.83
CA ALA A 491 -9.71 7.26 -6.69
C ALA A 491 -10.06 8.16 -5.50
N LEU A 492 -11.36 8.29 -5.16
CA LEU A 492 -11.84 9.30 -4.21
C LEU A 492 -11.81 8.83 -2.76
N SER A 493 -11.40 9.72 -1.85
CA SER A 493 -11.36 9.45 -0.40
C SER A 493 -12.75 9.43 0.25
N GLY A 494 -13.73 10.14 -0.31
CA GLY A 494 -15.03 10.35 0.29
C GLY A 494 -15.06 11.49 1.34
N ALA A 495 -14.05 12.35 1.36
CA ALA A 495 -13.96 13.52 2.21
C ALA A 495 -13.38 14.72 1.44
N ASP A 496 -13.87 15.91 1.76
CA ASP A 496 -13.34 17.21 1.32
C ASP A 496 -12.59 17.82 2.50
N LYS A 497 -11.26 17.68 2.53
CA LYS A 497 -10.43 18.16 3.63
C LYS A 497 -9.83 19.54 3.36
N ASP A 498 -9.64 19.89 2.09
CA ASP A 498 -9.12 21.20 1.70
C ASP A 498 -10.22 22.26 1.59
N GLY A 499 -11.49 21.84 1.59
CA GLY A 499 -12.66 22.74 1.61
C GLY A 499 -12.99 23.36 0.26
N ASP A 500 -12.54 22.75 -0.85
CA ASP A 500 -12.82 23.27 -2.21
C ASP A 500 -14.22 22.88 -2.74
N GLY A 501 -14.97 22.07 -1.99
CA GLY A 501 -16.33 21.60 -2.32
C GLY A 501 -16.35 20.30 -3.12
N LYS A 502 -15.22 19.65 -3.29
CA LYS A 502 -15.00 18.40 -4.00
C LYS A 502 -14.25 17.41 -3.09
N TYR A 503 -14.62 16.15 -3.08
CA TYR A 503 -13.89 15.14 -2.32
C TYR A 503 -12.48 14.96 -2.89
N ASP A 504 -11.48 14.96 -1.99
CA ASP A 504 -10.08 14.70 -2.34
C ASP A 504 -9.89 13.30 -2.94
N LEU A 505 -8.81 13.12 -3.69
CA LEU A 505 -8.34 11.77 -3.98
C LEU A 505 -7.73 11.13 -2.73
N GLN A 506 -7.80 9.81 -2.63
CA GLN A 506 -7.17 9.05 -1.56
C GLN A 506 -5.65 9.31 -1.53
N SER A 507 -5.07 9.53 -0.35
CA SER A 507 -3.66 9.88 -0.19
C SER A 507 -3.14 9.49 1.18
N ALA A 508 -2.02 8.82 1.23
CA ALA A 508 -1.31 8.54 2.48
C ALA A 508 -0.60 9.79 3.00
N THR A 509 -0.02 10.61 2.12
CA THR A 509 0.77 11.79 2.49
C THR A 509 -0.10 12.94 3.00
N ARG A 510 -1.34 13.06 2.52
CA ARG A 510 -2.32 14.05 2.98
C ARG A 510 -3.16 13.57 4.18
N GLY A 511 -2.98 12.32 4.60
CA GLY A 511 -3.62 11.77 5.79
C GLY A 511 -5.14 11.64 5.68
N ASN A 512 -5.68 11.44 4.48
CA ASN A 512 -7.12 11.24 4.26
C ASN A 512 -7.51 9.75 4.12
N VAL A 513 -6.59 8.85 4.43
CA VAL A 513 -6.80 7.40 4.54
C VAL A 513 -6.41 6.92 5.94
N SER A 514 -6.81 5.71 6.33
CA SER A 514 -6.43 5.14 7.61
C SER A 514 -4.93 4.84 7.67
N ALA A 515 -4.36 4.74 8.88
CA ALA A 515 -2.95 4.36 9.06
C ALA A 515 -2.65 2.96 8.50
N ASP A 516 -3.61 2.04 8.56
CA ASP A 516 -3.49 0.70 7.99
C ASP A 516 -3.50 0.76 6.45
N ASP A 517 -4.39 1.56 5.87
CA ASP A 517 -4.44 1.74 4.40
C ASP A 517 -3.18 2.43 3.90
N ALA A 518 -2.69 3.47 4.58
CA ALA A 518 -1.45 4.15 4.23
C ALA A 518 -0.23 3.21 4.24
N LYS A 519 -0.22 2.20 5.14
CA LYS A 519 0.85 1.21 5.23
C LYS A 519 0.76 0.11 4.17
N ASN A 520 -0.48 -0.32 3.84
CA ASN A 520 -0.71 -1.52 3.05
C ASN A 520 -0.96 -1.24 1.57
N ASN A 521 -1.24 0.00 1.19
CA ASN A 521 -1.55 0.42 -0.16
C ASN A 521 -0.45 1.32 -0.75
N PHE A 522 -0.48 1.50 -2.08
CA PHE A 522 0.42 2.40 -2.80
C PHE A 522 -0.39 3.45 -3.54
N TYR A 523 -0.29 4.70 -3.13
CA TYR A 523 -1.06 5.81 -3.69
C TYR A 523 -0.24 6.51 -4.77
N TRP A 524 -0.50 6.18 -6.02
CA TRP A 524 0.19 6.75 -7.19
C TRP A 524 0.12 8.27 -7.24
N GLN A 525 -1.03 8.83 -6.87
CA GLN A 525 -1.29 10.28 -6.83
C GLN A 525 -0.40 11.04 -5.84
N ASP A 526 0.10 10.39 -4.81
CA ASP A 526 1.04 11.02 -3.86
C ASP A 526 2.37 11.41 -4.51
N TYR A 527 2.70 10.78 -5.64
CA TYR A 527 3.94 11.00 -6.38
C TYR A 527 3.72 11.63 -7.75
N LEU A 528 2.67 11.24 -8.46
CA LEU A 528 2.37 11.76 -9.80
C LEU A 528 1.53 13.04 -9.74
N GLY A 529 0.85 13.32 -8.62
CA GLY A 529 -0.15 14.37 -8.50
C GLY A 529 -1.53 13.92 -8.97
N ASP A 530 -2.57 14.57 -8.47
CA ASP A 530 -3.97 14.18 -8.65
C ASP A 530 -4.44 14.22 -10.11
N ILE A 531 -3.88 15.12 -10.88
CA ILE A 531 -4.21 15.27 -12.31
C ILE A 531 -3.41 14.28 -13.15
N ASP A 532 -2.10 14.27 -13.00
CA ASP A 532 -1.20 13.49 -13.87
C ASP A 532 -1.31 11.98 -13.61
N TYR A 533 -1.70 11.56 -12.42
CA TYR A 533 -1.99 10.16 -12.11
C TYR A 533 -2.97 9.54 -13.13
N VAL A 534 -4.15 10.15 -13.28
CA VAL A 534 -5.20 9.64 -14.17
C VAL A 534 -4.85 9.85 -15.63
N ARG A 535 -4.30 11.03 -15.97
CA ARG A 535 -3.86 11.32 -17.34
C ARG A 535 -2.80 10.35 -17.83
N THR A 536 -1.84 9.99 -16.98
CA THR A 536 -0.79 8.99 -17.30
C THR A 536 -1.42 7.62 -17.58
N ALA A 537 -2.33 7.15 -16.72
CA ALA A 537 -3.00 5.87 -16.90
C ALA A 537 -3.82 5.83 -18.20
N VAL A 538 -4.60 6.88 -18.48
CA VAL A 538 -5.42 7.00 -19.70
C VAL A 538 -4.54 7.04 -20.96
N ALA A 539 -3.48 7.87 -20.96
CA ALA A 539 -2.58 7.99 -22.10
C ALA A 539 -1.83 6.68 -22.38
N ALA A 540 -1.31 6.02 -21.34
CA ALA A 540 -0.66 4.73 -21.46
C ALA A 540 -1.62 3.66 -22.00
N ALA A 541 -2.85 3.57 -21.49
CA ALA A 541 -3.85 2.61 -21.95
C ALA A 541 -4.17 2.80 -23.42
N ARG A 542 -4.45 4.03 -23.88
CA ARG A 542 -4.77 4.30 -25.29
C ARG A 542 -3.60 4.01 -26.22
N LYS A 543 -2.39 4.45 -25.85
CA LYS A 543 -1.18 4.22 -26.63
C LYS A 543 -0.88 2.73 -26.76
N SER A 544 -0.87 2.00 -25.66
CA SER A 544 -0.50 0.60 -25.64
C SER A 544 -1.56 -0.29 -26.28
N PHE A 545 -2.85 0.03 -26.10
CA PHE A 545 -3.93 -0.71 -26.78
C PHE A 545 -3.78 -0.64 -28.31
N ALA A 546 -3.52 0.56 -28.86
CA ALA A 546 -3.28 0.73 -30.29
C ALA A 546 -2.00 0.01 -30.76
N ALA A 547 -0.97 -0.04 -29.94
CA ALA A 547 0.29 -0.72 -30.27
C ALA A 547 0.15 -2.25 -30.29
N HIS A 548 -0.80 -2.81 -29.52
CA HIS A 548 -1.01 -4.25 -29.37
C HIS A 548 -2.33 -4.71 -30.00
N ASN A 549 -2.49 -4.44 -31.30
CA ASN A 549 -3.58 -4.91 -32.16
C ASN A 549 -4.98 -4.42 -31.78
N GLY A 550 -5.12 -3.47 -30.87
CA GLY A 550 -6.40 -2.88 -30.51
C GLY A 550 -6.88 -1.84 -31.52
N ASP A 551 -8.18 -1.84 -31.81
CA ASP A 551 -8.84 -0.77 -32.56
C ASP A 551 -9.13 0.43 -31.62
N PRO A 552 -8.45 1.59 -31.75
CA PRO A 552 -8.60 2.72 -30.83
C PRO A 552 -10.03 3.22 -30.66
N GLU A 553 -10.87 3.10 -31.66
CA GLU A 553 -12.28 3.55 -31.62
C GLU A 553 -13.15 2.65 -30.71
N LYS A 554 -12.71 1.42 -30.48
CA LYS A 554 -13.41 0.45 -29.63
C LYS A 554 -13.03 0.57 -28.15
N LEU A 555 -11.89 1.19 -27.82
CA LEU A 555 -11.44 1.26 -26.45
C LEU A 555 -12.34 2.21 -25.62
N LYS A 556 -12.85 1.69 -24.51
CA LYS A 556 -13.65 2.42 -23.54
C LYS A 556 -12.96 2.40 -22.17
N LEU A 557 -12.66 3.55 -21.63
CA LEU A 557 -11.98 3.72 -20.34
C LEU A 557 -12.95 4.33 -19.32
N PHE A 558 -13.11 3.64 -18.20
CA PHE A 558 -14.02 4.01 -17.12
C PHE A 558 -13.24 4.40 -15.87
N ILE A 559 -13.78 5.34 -15.11
CA ILE A 559 -13.42 5.54 -13.71
C ILE A 559 -14.46 4.79 -12.87
N ASN A 560 -13.99 3.83 -12.09
CA ASN A 560 -14.81 2.98 -11.23
C ASN A 560 -14.66 3.37 -9.77
N ASP A 561 -15.77 3.48 -9.04
CA ASP A 561 -15.71 3.77 -7.61
C ASP A 561 -16.92 3.18 -6.87
N TYR A 562 -16.78 3.02 -5.55
CA TYR A 562 -17.82 2.49 -4.66
C TYR A 562 -18.57 3.63 -3.95
N ASN A 563 -19.74 3.31 -3.40
CA ASN A 563 -20.60 4.23 -2.67
C ASN A 563 -21.06 5.47 -3.49
N LEU A 564 -21.13 5.35 -4.80
CA LEU A 564 -21.65 6.43 -5.65
C LEU A 564 -23.15 6.66 -5.45
N GLU A 565 -23.88 5.65 -4.95
CA GLU A 565 -25.28 5.64 -4.56
C GLU A 565 -25.52 6.05 -3.10
N SER A 566 -24.53 6.66 -2.43
CA SER A 566 -24.57 6.92 -0.99
C SER A 566 -25.66 7.91 -0.58
N ASP A 567 -26.38 7.58 0.50
CA ASP A 567 -27.47 8.38 1.05
C ASP A 567 -27.07 9.29 2.22
N TRP A 568 -25.87 9.08 2.78
CA TRP A 568 -25.38 9.86 3.93
C TRP A 568 -24.74 11.19 3.52
N ASP A 569 -24.27 11.30 2.29
CA ASP A 569 -23.62 12.47 1.70
C ASP A 569 -24.37 13.04 0.48
N ASP A 570 -25.59 12.57 0.26
CA ASP A 570 -26.43 12.99 -0.87
C ASP A 570 -25.76 12.76 -2.24
N ASN A 571 -25.16 11.57 -2.41
CA ASN A 571 -24.34 11.20 -3.59
C ASN A 571 -23.14 12.16 -3.80
N GLY A 572 -22.56 12.69 -2.72
CA GLY A 572 -21.46 13.64 -2.74
C GLY A 572 -20.23 13.08 -3.44
N LYS A 573 -19.95 11.79 -3.25
CA LYS A 573 -18.81 11.11 -3.90
C LYS A 573 -18.97 11.08 -5.43
N LEU A 574 -20.15 10.79 -5.96
CA LEU A 574 -20.40 10.81 -7.41
C LEU A 574 -20.31 12.24 -7.98
N LYS A 575 -20.86 13.22 -7.29
CA LYS A 575 -20.77 14.63 -7.70
C LYS A 575 -19.31 15.07 -7.82
N SER A 576 -18.47 14.70 -6.86
CA SER A 576 -17.05 14.97 -6.86
C SER A 576 -16.32 14.22 -7.99
N LEU A 577 -16.67 12.95 -8.24
CA LEU A 577 -16.10 12.18 -9.34
C LEU A 577 -16.37 12.83 -10.69
N ILE A 578 -17.58 13.35 -10.92
CA ILE A 578 -17.91 14.04 -12.16
C ILE A 578 -17.07 15.31 -12.31
N GLN A 579 -16.85 16.08 -11.23
CA GLN A 579 -15.97 17.25 -11.26
C GLN A 579 -14.52 16.86 -11.57
N TRP A 580 -13.99 15.81 -10.93
CA TRP A 580 -12.65 15.30 -11.22
C TRP A 580 -12.49 14.85 -12.67
N ILE A 581 -13.50 14.21 -13.27
CA ILE A 581 -13.47 13.84 -14.69
C ILE A 581 -13.31 15.09 -15.58
N HIS A 582 -14.03 16.18 -15.26
CA HIS A 582 -13.85 17.45 -15.98
C HIS A 582 -12.42 18.00 -15.82
N ASP A 583 -11.84 17.93 -14.62
CA ASP A 583 -10.49 18.41 -14.35
C ASP A 583 -9.44 17.58 -15.10
N TRP A 584 -9.60 16.25 -15.11
CA TRP A 584 -8.70 15.36 -15.86
C TRP A 584 -8.79 15.56 -17.38
N GLU A 585 -9.96 15.87 -17.91
CA GLU A 585 -10.17 16.13 -19.34
C GLU A 585 -9.88 17.58 -19.76
N ALA A 586 -9.61 18.49 -18.83
CA ALA A 586 -9.40 19.91 -19.12
C ALA A 586 -8.18 20.19 -20.03
N ASP A 587 -7.28 19.21 -20.23
CA ASP A 587 -6.17 19.30 -21.19
C ASP A 587 -6.62 19.16 -22.66
N GLY A 588 -7.88 18.78 -22.91
CA GLY A 588 -8.43 18.57 -24.24
C GLY A 588 -7.88 17.34 -25.00
N VAL A 589 -7.06 16.52 -24.33
CA VAL A 589 -6.42 15.31 -24.88
C VAL A 589 -6.86 14.06 -24.15
N THR A 590 -6.89 14.12 -22.81
CA THR A 590 -7.39 13.02 -21.96
C THR A 590 -8.87 12.78 -22.22
N LYS A 591 -9.24 11.54 -22.48
CA LYS A 591 -10.62 11.16 -22.73
C LYS A 591 -11.01 9.98 -21.84
N ILE A 592 -12.01 10.20 -20.98
CA ILE A 592 -12.65 9.21 -20.13
C ILE A 592 -14.02 8.90 -20.74
N ASP A 593 -14.26 7.64 -21.09
CA ASP A 593 -15.46 7.27 -21.85
C ASP A 593 -16.66 7.05 -20.92
N GLY A 594 -16.44 6.57 -19.70
CA GLY A 594 -17.56 6.20 -18.82
C GLY A 594 -17.28 6.36 -17.33
N ILE A 595 -18.39 6.29 -16.58
CA ILE A 595 -18.42 6.17 -15.13
C ILE A 595 -18.95 4.78 -14.78
N ALA A 596 -18.25 4.07 -13.90
CA ALA A 596 -18.67 2.79 -13.37
C ALA A 596 -18.94 2.91 -11.87
N SER A 597 -20.12 2.44 -11.44
CA SER A 597 -20.46 2.31 -10.02
C SER A 597 -20.39 0.86 -9.61
N GLN A 598 -19.60 0.57 -8.55
CA GLN A 598 -19.48 -0.80 -8.04
C GLN A 598 -20.83 -1.33 -7.55
N MET A 599 -21.61 -0.53 -6.84
CA MET A 599 -22.93 -0.90 -6.33
C MET A 599 -22.93 -2.15 -5.44
N HIS A 600 -22.03 -2.22 -4.50
CA HIS A 600 -22.06 -3.20 -3.42
C HIS A 600 -23.13 -2.83 -2.39
N ILE A 601 -24.39 -3.16 -2.67
CA ILE A 601 -25.53 -2.68 -1.91
C ILE A 601 -26.03 -3.69 -0.87
N SER A 602 -27.02 -3.28 -0.06
CA SER A 602 -27.76 -4.18 0.83
C SER A 602 -29.25 -3.89 0.73
N CYS A 603 -30.06 -4.95 0.86
CA CYS A 603 -31.48 -4.86 1.09
C CYS A 603 -31.72 -4.68 2.60
N TYR A 604 -32.61 -3.78 2.98
CA TYR A 604 -32.87 -3.42 4.37
C TYR A 604 -34.28 -3.80 4.78
N ALA A 605 -34.41 -4.48 5.92
CA ALA A 605 -35.71 -4.79 6.51
C ALA A 605 -36.48 -3.55 6.97
N ASP A 606 -35.81 -2.44 7.32
CA ASP A 606 -36.46 -1.19 7.65
C ASP A 606 -36.96 -0.47 6.39
N PRO A 607 -38.28 -0.32 6.20
CA PRO A 607 -38.83 0.25 4.96
C PRO A 607 -38.39 1.69 4.69
N LYS A 608 -38.15 2.49 5.74
CA LYS A 608 -37.70 3.89 5.56
C LYS A 608 -36.29 3.97 5.06
N THR A 609 -35.41 3.17 5.62
CA THR A 609 -34.01 3.03 5.17
C THR A 609 -33.99 2.51 3.74
N GLN A 610 -34.77 1.45 3.44
CA GLN A 610 -34.84 0.88 2.10
C GLN A 610 -35.32 1.89 1.06
N GLU A 611 -36.36 2.68 1.37
CA GLU A 611 -36.87 3.71 0.46
C GLU A 611 -35.83 4.83 0.25
N LYS A 612 -35.13 5.26 1.31
CA LYS A 612 -34.06 6.25 1.22
C LYS A 612 -32.94 5.76 0.29
N LYS A 613 -32.50 4.49 0.44
CA LYS A 613 -31.48 3.87 -0.43
C LYS A 613 -31.96 3.83 -1.89
N LYS A 614 -33.20 3.42 -2.16
CA LYS A 614 -33.77 3.42 -3.51
C LYS A 614 -33.75 4.82 -4.14
N ASN A 615 -34.10 5.85 -3.40
CA ASN A 615 -34.10 7.24 -3.90
C ASN A 615 -32.69 7.70 -4.28
N HIS A 616 -31.65 7.31 -3.52
CA HIS A 616 -30.26 7.66 -3.85
C HIS A 616 -29.67 6.83 -4.98
N ILE A 617 -30.15 5.60 -5.19
CA ILE A 617 -29.84 4.82 -6.41
C ILE A 617 -30.42 5.54 -7.65
N VAL A 618 -31.68 5.99 -7.58
CA VAL A 618 -32.29 6.78 -8.67
C VAL A 618 -31.50 8.05 -8.94
N LYS A 619 -31.16 8.80 -7.89
CA LYS A 619 -30.37 10.02 -8.00
C LYS A 619 -28.98 9.76 -8.59
N MET A 620 -28.30 8.66 -8.20
CA MET A 620 -27.05 8.24 -8.81
C MET A 620 -27.20 8.06 -10.32
N LEU A 621 -28.22 7.33 -10.76
CA LEU A 621 -28.47 7.09 -12.19
C LEU A 621 -28.77 8.39 -12.94
N GLU A 622 -29.52 9.32 -12.33
CA GLU A 622 -29.77 10.65 -12.91
C GLU A 622 -28.49 11.47 -13.07
N LEU A 623 -27.61 11.50 -12.04
CA LEU A 623 -26.32 12.16 -12.12
C LEU A 623 -25.39 11.54 -13.16
N MET A 624 -25.36 10.19 -13.24
CA MET A 624 -24.60 9.49 -14.28
C MET A 624 -25.10 9.85 -15.68
N LYS A 625 -26.42 9.89 -15.89
CA LYS A 625 -27.03 10.36 -17.14
C LYS A 625 -26.62 11.80 -17.47
N GLU A 626 -26.69 12.71 -16.50
CA GLU A 626 -26.37 14.13 -16.67
C GLU A 626 -24.88 14.35 -17.02
N SER A 627 -23.99 13.47 -16.58
CA SER A 627 -22.57 13.51 -16.94
C SER A 627 -22.30 13.34 -18.44
N GLY A 628 -23.26 12.79 -19.20
CA GLY A 628 -23.12 12.48 -20.62
C GLY A 628 -22.15 11.33 -20.94
N LYS A 629 -21.58 10.69 -19.92
CA LYS A 629 -20.66 9.55 -20.06
C LYS A 629 -21.40 8.24 -20.27
N LEU A 630 -20.67 7.21 -20.72
CA LEU A 630 -21.19 5.83 -20.67
C LEU A 630 -21.40 5.43 -19.20
N CYS A 631 -22.49 4.71 -18.94
CA CYS A 631 -22.87 4.33 -17.58
C CYS A 631 -22.78 2.81 -17.42
N LYS A 632 -22.02 2.37 -16.40
CA LYS A 632 -21.87 0.96 -16.03
C LYS A 632 -22.19 0.77 -14.56
N ILE A 633 -22.91 -0.31 -14.25
CA ILE A 633 -22.89 -0.92 -12.93
C ILE A 633 -21.87 -2.05 -13.00
N SER A 634 -20.74 -1.93 -12.29
CA SER A 634 -19.57 -2.75 -12.53
C SER A 634 -19.42 -3.96 -11.61
N GLU A 635 -20.01 -3.91 -10.41
CA GLU A 635 -19.74 -4.90 -9.36
C GLU A 635 -20.98 -5.20 -8.50
N LEU A 636 -22.17 -5.22 -9.13
CA LEU A 636 -23.42 -5.37 -8.41
C LEU A 636 -23.44 -6.66 -7.58
N ASP A 637 -23.55 -6.52 -6.29
CA ASP A 637 -23.91 -7.57 -5.35
C ASP A 637 -24.80 -7.02 -4.23
N MET A 638 -25.51 -7.92 -3.55
CA MET A 638 -26.52 -7.50 -2.58
C MET A 638 -26.48 -8.38 -1.34
N GLY A 639 -26.23 -7.78 -0.16
CA GLY A 639 -26.46 -8.42 1.13
C GLY A 639 -27.84 -8.13 1.69
N TYR A 640 -28.11 -8.58 2.90
CA TYR A 640 -29.33 -8.28 3.64
C TYR A 640 -29.01 -7.77 5.05
N VAL A 641 -29.74 -6.72 5.48
CA VAL A 641 -29.61 -6.13 6.82
C VAL A 641 -30.96 -6.19 7.51
N ASP A 642 -31.00 -6.83 8.68
CA ASP A 642 -32.22 -7.02 9.48
C ASP A 642 -32.70 -5.70 10.12
N ALA A 643 -33.86 -5.75 10.78
CA ALA A 643 -34.45 -4.59 11.45
C ALA A 643 -33.61 -4.08 12.65
N ALA A 644 -32.69 -4.89 13.17
CA ALA A 644 -31.77 -4.52 14.24
C ALA A 644 -30.46 -3.92 13.68
N GLY A 645 -30.28 -3.87 12.36
CA GLY A 645 -29.08 -3.37 11.70
C GLY A 645 -27.96 -4.39 11.52
N ASN A 646 -28.23 -5.68 11.74
CA ASN A 646 -27.24 -6.74 11.59
C ASN A 646 -27.27 -7.29 10.16
N LYS A 647 -26.10 -7.64 9.64
CA LYS A 647 -25.97 -8.42 8.41
C LYS A 647 -26.49 -9.83 8.61
N VAL A 648 -27.29 -10.32 7.67
CA VAL A 648 -27.85 -11.67 7.69
C VAL A 648 -27.03 -12.57 6.77
N THR A 649 -26.66 -13.77 7.27
CA THR A 649 -25.89 -14.72 6.48
C THR A 649 -26.80 -15.59 5.59
N TYR A 650 -26.23 -16.20 4.52
CA TYR A 650 -26.99 -17.00 3.55
C TYR A 650 -27.74 -18.18 4.18
N ASP A 651 -27.26 -18.71 5.30
CA ASP A 651 -27.92 -19.80 6.04
C ASP A 651 -28.96 -19.32 7.08
N GLN A 652 -29.09 -18.01 7.26
CA GLN A 652 -30.06 -17.39 8.18
C GLN A 652 -31.13 -16.57 7.46
N VAL A 653 -30.88 -16.20 6.21
CA VAL A 653 -31.83 -15.40 5.42
C VAL A 653 -33.11 -16.20 5.18
N THR A 654 -34.26 -15.58 5.48
CA THR A 654 -35.59 -16.18 5.31
C THR A 654 -36.10 -16.08 3.87
N GLU A 655 -37.09 -16.88 3.51
CA GLU A 655 -37.72 -16.82 2.18
C GLU A 655 -38.31 -15.45 1.87
N GLU A 656 -38.90 -14.79 2.87
CA GLU A 656 -39.45 -13.43 2.68
C GLU A 656 -38.36 -12.41 2.41
N GLN A 657 -37.24 -12.48 3.14
CA GLN A 657 -36.08 -11.65 2.89
C GLN A 657 -35.45 -11.89 1.50
N HIS A 658 -35.42 -13.13 1.04
CA HIS A 658 -35.03 -13.43 -0.33
C HIS A 658 -35.95 -12.80 -1.38
N LYS A 659 -37.26 -12.73 -1.12
CA LYS A 659 -38.24 -12.06 -1.98
C LYS A 659 -38.04 -10.54 -1.97
N GLU A 660 -37.74 -9.96 -0.82
CA GLU A 660 -37.39 -8.52 -0.73
C GLU A 660 -36.12 -8.18 -1.54
N MET A 661 -35.09 -9.03 -1.46
CA MET A 661 -33.90 -8.91 -2.29
C MET A 661 -34.20 -9.04 -3.80
N ARG A 662 -35.06 -10.00 -4.18
CA ARG A 662 -35.57 -10.12 -5.55
C ARG A 662 -36.16 -8.83 -6.06
N ASP A 663 -37.05 -8.21 -5.25
CA ASP A 663 -37.76 -7.00 -5.62
C ASP A 663 -36.80 -5.81 -5.73
N LEU A 664 -35.74 -5.77 -4.92
CA LEU A 664 -34.71 -4.75 -5.03
C LEU A 664 -33.83 -4.92 -6.29
N TYR A 665 -33.46 -6.15 -6.66
CA TYR A 665 -32.78 -6.40 -7.95
C TYR A 665 -33.64 -5.95 -9.13
N THR A 666 -34.93 -6.30 -9.11
CA THR A 666 -35.88 -5.85 -10.14
C THR A 666 -35.91 -4.34 -10.26
N PHE A 667 -36.00 -3.64 -9.12
CA PHE A 667 -36.02 -2.18 -9.06
C PHE A 667 -34.72 -1.57 -9.65
N VAL A 668 -33.54 -2.06 -9.24
CA VAL A 668 -32.26 -1.51 -9.69
C VAL A 668 -32.12 -1.60 -11.22
N LEU A 669 -32.37 -2.79 -11.77
CA LEU A 669 -32.22 -3.00 -13.20
C LEU A 669 -33.27 -2.21 -14.01
N GLN A 670 -34.52 -2.22 -13.59
CA GLN A 670 -35.57 -1.45 -14.26
C GLN A 670 -35.24 0.05 -14.26
N LYS A 671 -34.76 0.60 -13.14
CA LYS A 671 -34.36 2.01 -13.05
C LYS A 671 -33.16 2.35 -13.91
N TYR A 672 -32.19 1.43 -14.04
CA TYR A 672 -31.09 1.61 -14.96
C TYR A 672 -31.58 1.78 -16.43
N PHE A 673 -32.41 0.89 -16.91
CA PHE A 673 -32.93 0.97 -18.28
C PHE A 673 -33.96 2.11 -18.48
N GLU A 674 -34.66 2.52 -17.43
CA GLU A 674 -35.61 3.65 -17.47
C GLU A 674 -34.89 5.01 -17.54
N ILE A 675 -33.81 5.18 -16.78
CA ILE A 675 -33.17 6.49 -16.57
C ILE A 675 -32.01 6.72 -17.55
N ILE A 676 -31.16 5.71 -17.74
CA ILE A 676 -29.96 5.85 -18.60
C ILE A 676 -30.36 5.81 -20.07
N PRO A 677 -30.02 6.83 -20.88
CA PRO A 677 -30.30 6.84 -22.31
C PRO A 677 -29.69 5.61 -23.00
N ILE A 678 -30.38 5.08 -24.00
CA ILE A 678 -29.98 3.85 -24.69
C ILE A 678 -28.53 3.91 -25.18
N ASP A 679 -28.11 5.03 -25.77
CA ASP A 679 -26.76 5.24 -26.28
C ASP A 679 -25.68 5.36 -25.19
N LYS A 680 -26.09 5.46 -23.92
CA LYS A 680 -25.21 5.56 -22.74
C LYS A 680 -25.20 4.27 -21.89
N GLN A 681 -26.08 3.31 -22.17
CA GLN A 681 -26.14 2.03 -21.47
C GLN A 681 -24.96 1.15 -21.88
N TYR A 682 -23.90 1.12 -21.07
CA TYR A 682 -22.76 0.25 -21.34
C TYR A 682 -22.99 -1.17 -20.83
N GLY A 683 -23.36 -1.35 -19.56
CA GLY A 683 -23.53 -2.69 -19.02
C GLY A 683 -23.85 -2.76 -17.53
N ILE A 684 -24.18 -3.98 -17.11
CA ILE A 684 -24.37 -4.36 -15.71
C ILE A 684 -23.60 -5.66 -15.46
N THR A 685 -22.71 -5.68 -14.46
CA THR A 685 -21.95 -6.85 -14.07
C THR A 685 -22.39 -7.30 -12.67
N GLN A 686 -22.83 -8.55 -12.51
CA GLN A 686 -23.01 -9.21 -11.22
C GLN A 686 -21.65 -9.58 -10.65
N TRP A 687 -21.34 -9.16 -9.41
CA TRP A 687 -20.02 -9.40 -8.81
C TRP A 687 -19.87 -10.80 -8.25
N CYS A 688 -20.88 -11.29 -7.54
CA CYS A 688 -20.89 -12.62 -6.96
C CYS A 688 -21.91 -13.52 -7.71
N ALA A 689 -21.45 -14.57 -8.36
CA ALA A 689 -22.37 -15.55 -8.97
C ALA A 689 -23.18 -16.27 -7.88
N THR A 690 -22.48 -16.79 -6.87
CA THR A 690 -23.07 -17.49 -5.72
C THR A 690 -23.07 -16.65 -4.46
N ASP A 691 -23.73 -17.14 -3.43
CA ASP A 691 -23.57 -16.60 -2.09
C ASP A 691 -22.10 -16.62 -1.67
N SER A 692 -21.72 -15.69 -0.79
CA SER A 692 -20.34 -15.62 -0.31
C SER A 692 -20.09 -16.68 0.76
N PRO A 693 -19.11 -17.57 0.60
CA PRO A 693 -18.75 -18.56 1.61
C PRO A 693 -18.35 -17.91 2.95
N LYS A 694 -18.50 -18.67 4.06
CA LYS A 694 -18.14 -18.17 5.40
C LYS A 694 -16.65 -17.90 5.62
N ASP A 695 -15.80 -18.44 4.78
CA ASP A 695 -14.35 -18.23 4.76
C ASP A 695 -13.89 -17.24 3.68
N SER A 696 -14.82 -16.68 2.92
CA SER A 696 -14.52 -15.67 1.89
C SER A 696 -13.89 -14.40 2.47
N GLY A 697 -12.96 -13.81 1.75
CA GLY A 697 -12.42 -12.48 2.03
C GLY A 697 -13.39 -11.35 1.68
N TRP A 698 -14.42 -11.63 0.88
CA TRP A 698 -15.41 -10.65 0.43
C TRP A 698 -16.80 -10.98 0.96
N ARG A 699 -17.46 -10.02 1.62
CA ARG A 699 -18.84 -10.12 2.19
C ARG A 699 -19.14 -11.46 2.85
N LYS A 700 -18.22 -11.90 3.68
CA LYS A 700 -18.16 -13.19 4.35
C LYS A 700 -19.51 -13.70 4.85
N GLY A 701 -20.00 -14.79 4.24
CA GLY A 701 -21.25 -15.45 4.62
C GLY A 701 -22.54 -14.74 4.18
N GLU A 702 -22.47 -13.62 3.44
CA GLU A 702 -23.65 -12.87 3.01
C GLU A 702 -24.34 -13.53 1.80
N PRO A 703 -25.68 -13.36 1.62
CA PRO A 703 -26.48 -13.99 0.55
C PRO A 703 -26.35 -13.25 -0.80
N THR A 704 -25.14 -13.02 -1.28
CA THR A 704 -24.80 -12.08 -2.36
C THR A 704 -25.15 -12.57 -3.77
N GLY A 705 -25.34 -13.85 -3.97
CA GLY A 705 -25.46 -14.47 -5.28
C GLY A 705 -26.84 -14.45 -5.91
N LEU A 706 -26.89 -14.66 -7.21
CA LEU A 706 -28.09 -15.04 -7.95
C LEU A 706 -28.35 -16.55 -7.85
N TRP A 707 -27.30 -17.30 -7.53
CA TRP A 707 -27.32 -18.71 -7.21
C TRP A 707 -26.86 -18.93 -5.76
N ASP A 708 -27.28 -20.03 -5.17
CA ASP A 708 -26.76 -20.49 -3.90
C ASP A 708 -25.37 -21.13 -4.07
N LEU A 709 -24.76 -21.59 -2.97
CA LEU A 709 -23.45 -22.26 -3.01
C LEU A 709 -23.44 -23.59 -3.79
N ASN A 710 -24.61 -24.15 -4.09
CA ASN A 710 -24.77 -25.36 -4.92
C ASN A 710 -25.15 -25.04 -6.37
N TYR A 711 -25.05 -23.76 -6.77
CA TYR A 711 -25.43 -23.25 -8.09
C TYR A 711 -26.92 -23.42 -8.43
N LEU A 712 -27.81 -23.52 -7.43
CA LEU A 712 -29.25 -23.48 -7.63
C LEU A 712 -29.72 -22.01 -7.69
N ARG A 713 -30.62 -21.71 -8.63
CA ARG A 713 -31.20 -20.37 -8.77
C ARG A 713 -31.95 -19.95 -7.50
N LYS A 714 -31.73 -18.72 -7.07
CA LYS A 714 -32.41 -18.08 -5.95
C LYS A 714 -33.53 -17.15 -6.43
N HIS A 715 -34.33 -16.62 -5.49
CA HIS A 715 -35.31 -15.57 -5.83
C HIS A 715 -34.65 -14.33 -6.44
N THR A 716 -33.41 -14.02 -6.07
CA THR A 716 -32.59 -12.94 -6.64
C THR A 716 -32.35 -13.12 -8.15
N TYR A 717 -32.20 -14.36 -8.64
CA TYR A 717 -32.13 -14.66 -10.07
C TYR A 717 -33.39 -14.23 -10.81
N ALA A 718 -34.56 -14.52 -10.23
CA ALA A 718 -35.84 -14.11 -10.81
C ALA A 718 -35.97 -12.59 -10.85
N GLY A 719 -35.57 -11.90 -9.78
CA GLY A 719 -35.58 -10.43 -9.74
C GLY A 719 -34.67 -9.83 -10.80
N PHE A 720 -33.49 -10.40 -10.97
CA PHE A 720 -32.55 -9.99 -12.00
C PHE A 720 -33.14 -10.21 -13.41
N ALA A 721 -33.71 -11.38 -13.68
CA ALA A 721 -34.38 -11.70 -14.95
C ALA A 721 -35.55 -10.76 -15.26
N VAL A 722 -36.41 -10.47 -14.28
CA VAL A 722 -37.52 -9.51 -14.46
C VAL A 722 -37.03 -8.10 -14.68
N GLY A 723 -35.94 -7.70 -14.02
CA GLY A 723 -35.26 -6.44 -14.31
C GLY A 723 -34.79 -6.32 -15.76
N LEU A 724 -34.47 -7.46 -16.42
CA LEU A 724 -34.14 -7.58 -17.83
C LEU A 724 -35.37 -7.80 -18.74
N GLY A 725 -36.60 -7.66 -18.20
CA GLY A 725 -37.83 -7.74 -18.98
C GLY A 725 -38.51 -9.12 -19.02
N ALA A 726 -38.06 -10.07 -18.23
CA ALA A 726 -38.75 -11.37 -18.09
C ALA A 726 -40.13 -11.21 -17.43
N PRO A 727 -41.07 -12.17 -17.61
CA PRO A 727 -42.33 -12.22 -16.88
C PRO A 727 -42.13 -12.47 -15.39
N GLU A 728 -43.08 -11.96 -14.57
CA GLU A 728 -43.11 -12.17 -13.11
C GLU A 728 -43.77 -13.53 -12.78
N TYR A 729 -43.13 -14.65 -13.10
CA TYR A 729 -43.70 -15.99 -12.91
C TYR A 729 -44.08 -16.30 -11.46
N TRP A 730 -43.52 -15.64 -10.46
CA TRP A 730 -43.92 -15.80 -9.05
C TRP A 730 -45.35 -15.30 -8.77
N LYS A 731 -45.96 -14.46 -9.63
CA LYS A 731 -47.35 -14.03 -9.52
C LYS A 731 -48.34 -15.08 -10.01
N GLU A 732 -47.88 -15.98 -10.87
CA GLU A 732 -48.69 -17.06 -11.46
C GLU A 732 -48.61 -18.36 -10.62
N ALA A 733 -47.64 -18.45 -9.73
CA ALA A 733 -47.35 -19.65 -8.89
C ALA A 733 -48.22 -19.72 -7.61
N LYS A 734 -49.45 -19.16 -7.61
CA LYS A 734 -50.38 -19.17 -6.45
C LYS A 734 -51.18 -20.45 -6.36
#